data_9fd2740359f50994556db1dcf7c1eb28
#
_entry.id   9fd2740359f50994556db1dcf7c1eb28
#
_cell.length_a   1.000
_cell.length_b   1.000
_cell.length_c   1.000
_cell.angle_alpha   90.00
_cell.angle_beta   90.00
_cell.angle_gamma   90.00
#
_symmetry.space_group_name_H-M   'P 1'
#
loop_
_entity.id
_entity.type
_entity.pdbx_description
1 polymer ?
#
loop_
_entity_poly.entity_id
_entity_poly.type
_entity_poly.pdbx_seq_one_letter_code
_entity_poly.pdbx_strand_id
1 'polypeptide(L)'
;VAYPSSLSISEYTLSREVPSETVCRLERMFVSALMSPVWKDWRKHADEDFQFYEGDQWTALEKAVLQERGQPDTVENLIKPKVERLLGQHLRQHSTVSVLGRNASLDEQSAATTADLFRYLDQLNGAEFEEADQVKDGFIGGFGVTEACSYKESDGTTTIRYRDENPFYLFPDPHSRRYDWNEDAKFLCRSKWLDVEDAVTLWPTKAKAIRQAAAILPGTSYGGILDPMVLRQANWNYFDPARQRLRPVEVYYKRKVLKRVLIAPTGVTVELDYLGPRQAQSLVQDGSTVESVEYEEMWLGIYCGGLLIHHDRFQDQDGMFPFIPYFADRKKSGEPFGPVRNLVSLCKEINKRRSKALHLLSNNQAIVEQNAVEDWAEFALEKAKSDGVMKVRKLDGIELIKNQDMGQSQMAMHAESKQAFNMVSGDDPTNQGQASQMRSGVGKAREQMATDLVNMPLFSNIRRTRRIKLKKLWGLVCQHFTSDLIFQITDDPNAARTVSLPKEHLKALRELSLNFVISDVEDSLTLQTEQFEIVATLLPQILPLGPGPAKFLLELSNIKPKQKAGLMKMLDDMAQQPPPEPKISLTLNWSDMQPEERAIFAAKKLNMPELAAFLLEQGEPSGKRAQMAQAMEKQASVERMNDKRQEVELITHGSQLKADLISKVLDHKADMEKVAADKQKARERTTTKA
;
A
#
# COMPACT_ATOMS: atom_id res chain seq x y z
N VAL A 1 2.57 51.68 0.41
CA VAL A 1 2.37 51.60 1.86
C VAL A 1 3.69 52.01 2.50
N ALA A 2 3.66 53.21 3.15
CA ALA A 2 4.85 53.80 3.75
C ALA A 2 5.29 52.94 4.95
N TYR A 3 6.54 52.54 4.98
CA TYR A 3 7.18 51.95 6.16
C TYR A 3 7.25 53.00 7.29
N PRO A 4 6.96 52.64 8.54
CA PRO A 4 7.17 53.53 9.67
C PRO A 4 8.69 53.74 9.84
N SER A 5 9.16 54.93 9.49
CA SER A 5 10.55 55.33 9.47
C SER A 5 11.08 55.89 10.80
N SER A 6 10.63 55.35 11.93
CA SER A 6 11.15 55.84 13.22
C SER A 6 11.02 54.82 14.36
N LEU A 7 11.74 53.73 14.24
CA LEU A 7 12.19 52.98 15.42
C LEU A 7 13.69 53.22 15.60
N SER A 8 14.03 53.93 16.68
CA SER A 8 15.43 54.24 16.98
C SER A 8 16.21 52.97 17.30
N ILE A 9 17.47 52.92 16.86
CA ILE A 9 18.42 51.81 17.09
C ILE A 9 18.53 51.46 18.59
N SER A 10 18.21 52.37 19.49
CA SER A 10 18.20 52.17 20.96
C SER A 10 17.05 51.29 21.47
N GLU A 11 15.90 51.25 20.78
CA GLU A 11 14.78 50.36 21.14
C GLU A 11 15.02 48.92 20.65
N TYR A 12 15.81 48.73 19.59
CA TYR A 12 16.20 47.41 19.10
C TYR A 12 17.17 46.66 20.03
N THR A 13 17.92 47.40 20.85
CA THR A 13 18.90 46.79 21.77
C THR A 13 18.31 46.37 23.11
N LEU A 14 17.13 46.88 23.47
CA LEU A 14 16.50 46.62 24.77
C LEU A 14 15.58 45.42 24.84
N SER A 15 15.27 44.77 23.70
CA SER A 15 14.41 43.58 23.68
C SER A 15 15.17 42.27 23.36
N ARG A 16 16.48 42.21 23.58
CA ARG A 16 17.23 40.95 23.62
C ARG A 16 16.91 40.20 24.92
N GLU A 17 15.69 39.67 25.02
CA GLU A 17 15.43 38.61 25.97
C GLU A 17 16.36 37.47 25.62
N VAL A 18 17.17 37.03 26.57
CA VAL A 18 17.98 35.83 26.45
C VAL A 18 17.02 34.69 26.13
N PRO A 19 17.23 33.94 25.05
CA PRO A 19 16.32 32.84 24.69
C PRO A 19 16.16 31.92 25.90
N SER A 20 14.94 31.51 26.18
CA SER A 20 14.68 30.62 27.29
C SER A 20 15.50 29.33 27.11
N GLU A 21 15.94 28.70 28.19
CA GLU A 21 16.66 27.42 28.17
C GLU A 21 15.92 26.37 27.33
N THR A 22 14.60 26.45 27.33
CA THR A 22 13.74 25.60 26.49
C THR A 22 13.95 25.83 25.00
N VAL A 23 13.97 27.09 24.53
CA VAL A 23 14.24 27.40 23.12
C VAL A 23 15.60 26.85 22.71
N CYS A 24 16.60 27.06 23.58
CA CYS A 24 17.94 26.57 23.36
C CYS A 24 18.02 25.06 23.16
N ARG A 25 17.24 24.32 23.94
CA ARG A 25 17.16 22.88 23.84
C ARG A 25 16.48 22.45 22.56
N LEU A 26 15.35 23.05 22.22
CA LEU A 26 14.58 22.78 20.99
C LEU A 26 15.41 23.10 19.76
N GLU A 27 16.10 24.24 19.75
CA GLU A 27 16.95 24.67 18.65
C GLU A 27 18.15 23.71 18.44
N ARG A 28 18.78 23.22 19.52
CA ARG A 28 19.83 22.19 19.41
C ARG A 28 19.34 20.91 18.77
N MET A 29 18.15 20.44 19.11
CA MET A 29 17.54 19.25 18.48
C MET A 29 17.33 19.50 16.99
N PHE A 30 16.71 20.60 16.63
CA PHE A 30 16.46 20.94 15.22
C PHE A 30 17.75 21.09 14.43
N VAL A 31 18.76 21.83 14.94
CA VAL A 31 20.03 22.00 14.23
C VAL A 31 20.79 20.69 14.08
N SER A 32 20.75 19.81 15.07
CA SER A 32 21.35 18.49 14.90
C SER A 32 20.73 17.70 13.74
N ALA A 33 19.42 17.82 13.54
CA ALA A 33 18.72 17.22 12.40
C ALA A 33 19.00 17.93 11.08
N LEU A 34 18.97 19.28 11.07
CA LEU A 34 19.23 20.13 9.91
C LEU A 34 20.65 19.94 9.34
N MET A 35 21.66 19.85 10.24
CA MET A 35 23.07 19.71 9.89
C MET A 35 23.51 18.26 9.69
N SER A 36 22.60 17.30 9.91
CA SER A 36 22.90 15.88 9.68
C SER A 36 23.37 15.64 8.25
N PRO A 37 24.58 15.05 8.03
CA PRO A 37 25.06 14.75 6.68
C PRO A 37 24.09 13.85 5.92
N VAL A 38 23.54 12.83 6.60
CA VAL A 38 22.61 11.86 6.01
C VAL A 38 21.35 12.54 5.46
N TRP A 39 20.72 13.40 6.26
CA TRP A 39 19.49 14.10 5.83
C TRP A 39 19.77 15.26 4.85
N LYS A 40 20.95 15.86 4.92
CA LYS A 40 21.40 16.86 3.95
C LYS A 40 21.64 16.23 2.57
N ASP A 41 22.35 15.10 2.53
CA ASP A 41 22.59 14.35 1.30
C ASP A 41 21.28 13.83 0.71
N TRP A 42 20.38 13.30 1.57
CA TRP A 42 19.07 12.87 1.14
C TRP A 42 18.29 14.01 0.46
N ARG A 43 18.19 15.20 1.09
CA ARG A 43 17.47 16.34 0.49
C ARG A 43 17.99 16.71 -0.87
N LYS A 44 19.32 16.73 -1.03
CA LYS A 44 19.96 17.02 -2.31
C LYS A 44 19.62 15.97 -3.37
N HIS A 45 19.68 14.70 -2.98
CA HIS A 45 19.38 13.58 -3.89
C HIS A 45 17.89 13.51 -4.23
N ALA A 46 17.03 13.69 -3.24
CA ALA A 46 15.59 13.67 -3.44
C ALA A 46 15.12 14.83 -4.34
N ASP A 47 15.67 16.05 -4.16
CA ASP A 47 15.36 17.17 -5.03
C ASP A 47 15.72 16.87 -6.50
N GLU A 48 16.89 16.28 -6.75
CA GLU A 48 17.28 15.80 -8.08
C GLU A 48 16.32 14.71 -8.61
N ASP A 49 15.92 13.75 -7.76
CA ASP A 49 15.05 12.66 -8.14
C ASP A 49 13.65 13.15 -8.52
N PHE A 50 13.09 14.14 -7.79
CA PHE A 50 11.84 14.80 -8.13
C PHE A 50 11.93 15.59 -9.44
N GLN A 51 13.01 16.34 -9.66
CA GLN A 51 13.26 17.04 -10.93
C GLN A 51 13.29 16.06 -12.11
N PHE A 52 13.94 14.90 -11.93
CA PHE A 52 13.99 13.87 -12.95
C PHE A 52 12.64 13.24 -13.23
N TYR A 53 11.82 13.02 -12.19
CA TYR A 53 10.44 12.54 -12.33
C TYR A 53 9.56 13.56 -13.08
N GLU A 54 9.68 14.86 -12.77
CA GLU A 54 8.93 15.94 -13.40
C GLU A 54 9.37 16.20 -14.86
N GLY A 55 10.57 15.75 -15.24
CA GLY A 55 11.11 15.89 -16.58
C GLY A 55 12.12 17.04 -16.71
N ASP A 56 12.46 17.72 -15.63
CA ASP A 56 13.53 18.73 -15.63
C ASP A 56 14.88 18.05 -15.39
N GLN A 57 15.36 17.34 -16.43
CA GLN A 57 16.52 16.45 -16.36
C GLN A 57 17.83 17.11 -16.77
N TRP A 58 17.81 18.38 -17.17
CA TRP A 58 18.99 19.18 -17.52
C TRP A 58 19.18 20.32 -16.52
N THR A 59 20.36 20.45 -15.99
CA THR A 59 20.71 21.61 -15.17
C THR A 59 20.78 22.88 -16.03
N ALA A 60 20.57 24.05 -15.43
CA ALA A 60 20.66 25.34 -16.14
C ALA A 60 22.03 25.53 -16.86
N LEU A 61 23.11 25.05 -16.23
CA LEU A 61 24.46 25.09 -16.83
C LEU A 61 24.55 24.16 -18.05
N GLU A 62 24.01 22.93 -17.94
CA GLU A 62 24.01 22.00 -19.08
C GLU A 62 23.16 22.53 -20.23
N LYS A 63 21.99 23.13 -19.97
CA LYS A 63 21.15 23.78 -20.99
C LYS A 63 21.92 24.91 -21.71
N ALA A 64 22.61 25.76 -20.97
CA ALA A 64 23.45 26.85 -21.55
C ALA A 64 24.55 26.29 -22.44
N VAL A 65 25.27 25.25 -22.01
CA VAL A 65 26.34 24.62 -22.83
C VAL A 65 25.77 23.94 -24.07
N LEU A 66 24.57 23.28 -23.96
CA LEU A 66 23.93 22.69 -25.13
C LEU A 66 23.51 23.75 -26.13
N GLN A 67 22.95 24.86 -25.65
CA GLN A 67 22.54 25.98 -26.48
C GLN A 67 23.73 26.62 -27.21
N GLU A 68 24.84 26.84 -26.50
CA GLU A 68 26.10 27.37 -27.11
C GLU A 68 26.62 26.46 -28.23
N ARG A 69 26.47 25.14 -28.07
CA ARG A 69 26.89 24.13 -29.06
C ARG A 69 25.86 23.88 -30.16
N GLY A 70 24.67 24.49 -30.11
CA GLY A 70 23.56 24.20 -31.01
C GLY A 70 23.03 22.80 -30.87
N GLN A 71 23.18 22.19 -29.69
CA GLN A 71 22.65 20.85 -29.38
C GLN A 71 21.26 20.99 -28.77
N PRO A 72 20.28 20.11 -29.16
CA PRO A 72 18.96 20.13 -28.57
C PRO A 72 18.99 19.58 -27.13
N ASP A 73 18.24 20.18 -26.22
CA ASP A 73 18.07 19.78 -24.83
C ASP A 73 16.90 18.81 -24.64
N THR A 74 16.73 17.89 -25.60
CA THR A 74 15.64 16.90 -25.55
C THR A 74 15.70 16.02 -24.34
N VAL A 75 14.55 15.75 -23.71
CA VAL A 75 14.39 14.86 -22.57
C VAL A 75 13.54 13.66 -22.97
N GLU A 76 14.03 12.48 -22.64
CA GLU A 76 13.27 11.23 -22.70
C GLU A 76 12.98 10.76 -21.28
N ASN A 77 11.80 11.14 -20.76
CA ASN A 77 11.42 10.82 -19.39
C ASN A 77 10.91 9.38 -19.26
N LEU A 78 11.82 8.45 -18.98
CA LEU A 78 11.50 7.04 -18.71
C LEU A 78 11.16 6.76 -17.23
N ILE A 79 11.47 7.71 -16.34
CA ILE A 79 11.27 7.57 -14.90
C ILE A 79 9.79 7.66 -14.55
N LYS A 80 9.07 8.66 -15.09
CA LYS A 80 7.67 8.89 -14.76
C LYS A 80 6.79 7.66 -15.03
N PRO A 81 6.83 7.02 -16.23
CA PRO A 81 6.05 5.80 -16.47
C PRO A 81 6.41 4.65 -15.53
N LYS A 82 7.67 4.57 -15.07
CA LYS A 82 8.10 3.55 -14.11
C LYS A 82 7.45 3.76 -12.74
N VAL A 83 7.50 4.99 -12.22
CA VAL A 83 6.89 5.33 -10.92
C VAL A 83 5.37 5.14 -10.98
N GLU A 84 4.71 5.63 -12.03
CA GLU A 84 3.25 5.50 -12.21
C GLU A 84 2.81 4.02 -12.28
N ARG A 85 3.63 3.16 -12.86
CA ARG A 85 3.37 1.71 -12.89
C ARG A 85 3.50 1.09 -11.50
N LEU A 86 4.55 1.40 -10.74
CA LEU A 86 4.71 0.93 -9.37
C LEU A 86 3.53 1.40 -8.49
N LEU A 87 3.12 2.66 -8.66
CA LEU A 87 1.94 3.20 -7.98
C LEU A 87 0.66 2.47 -8.39
N GLY A 88 0.48 2.21 -9.69
CA GLY A 88 -0.64 1.41 -10.19
C GLY A 88 -0.67 -0.01 -9.64
N GLN A 89 0.49 -0.66 -9.47
CA GLN A 89 0.60 -1.95 -8.80
C GLN A 89 0.17 -1.85 -7.33
N HIS A 90 0.61 -0.80 -6.62
CA HIS A 90 0.20 -0.55 -5.24
C HIS A 90 -1.32 -0.35 -5.10
N LEU A 91 -1.92 0.48 -5.95
CA LEU A 91 -3.36 0.77 -5.93
C LEU A 91 -4.23 -0.47 -6.28
N ARG A 92 -3.67 -1.43 -7.02
CA ARG A 92 -4.35 -2.71 -7.30
C ARG A 92 -4.33 -3.69 -6.13
N GLN A 93 -3.42 -3.52 -5.16
CA GLN A 93 -3.30 -4.39 -4.01
C GLN A 93 -4.21 -3.90 -2.89
N HIS A 94 -5.38 -4.53 -2.73
CA HIS A 94 -6.22 -4.28 -1.57
C HIS A 94 -5.69 -5.06 -0.38
N SER A 95 -5.37 -4.37 0.71
CA SER A 95 -4.96 -5.02 1.94
C SER A 95 -6.15 -5.17 2.89
N THR A 96 -6.35 -6.38 3.38
CA THR A 96 -7.30 -6.64 4.45
C THR A 96 -6.62 -6.58 5.81
N VAL A 97 -7.26 -5.89 6.74
CA VAL A 97 -6.79 -5.77 8.12
C VAL A 97 -7.44 -6.85 8.97
N SER A 98 -6.62 -7.74 9.52
CA SER A 98 -7.05 -8.72 10.53
C SER A 98 -6.56 -8.31 11.90
N VAL A 99 -7.46 -8.26 12.86
CA VAL A 99 -7.15 -7.87 14.24
C VAL A 99 -7.08 -9.11 15.11
N LEU A 100 -5.98 -9.29 15.83
CA LEU A 100 -5.76 -10.42 16.72
C LEU A 100 -5.49 -9.92 18.14
N GLY A 101 -6.05 -10.58 19.17
CA GLY A 101 -5.69 -10.35 20.56
C GLY A 101 -4.30 -10.91 20.85
N ARG A 102 -3.46 -10.17 21.56
CA ARG A 102 -2.11 -10.63 21.95
C ARG A 102 -2.13 -11.64 23.09
N ASN A 103 -2.95 -11.40 24.11
CA ASN A 103 -2.93 -12.14 25.37
C ASN A 103 -4.17 -13.00 25.61
N ALA A 104 -5.21 -12.87 24.79
CA ALA A 104 -6.44 -13.64 24.87
C ALA A 104 -7.04 -13.84 23.48
N SER A 105 -7.85 -14.87 23.30
CA SER A 105 -8.66 -15.04 22.09
C SER A 105 -9.63 -13.87 22.01
N LEU A 106 -9.43 -12.99 21.02
CA LEU A 106 -10.41 -11.96 20.71
C LEU A 106 -11.62 -12.65 20.10
N ASP A 107 -12.81 -12.27 20.55
CA ASP A 107 -14.04 -12.72 19.93
C ASP A 107 -14.07 -12.28 18.46
N GLU A 108 -14.49 -13.17 17.56
CA GLU A 108 -14.51 -12.92 16.10
C GLU A 108 -15.34 -11.68 15.76
N GLN A 109 -16.43 -11.47 16.46
CA GLN A 109 -17.29 -10.30 16.28
C GLN A 109 -16.58 -9.01 16.69
N SER A 110 -15.83 -9.03 17.77
CA SER A 110 -15.04 -7.89 18.26
C SER A 110 -13.89 -7.54 17.30
N ALA A 111 -13.24 -8.57 16.74
CA ALA A 111 -12.21 -8.39 15.73
C ALA A 111 -12.77 -7.77 14.45
N ALA A 112 -13.91 -8.27 13.97
CA ALA A 112 -14.60 -7.73 12.80
C ALA A 112 -15.04 -6.27 13.01
N THR A 113 -15.62 -5.95 14.17
CA THR A 113 -16.06 -4.59 14.50
C THR A 113 -14.87 -3.62 14.57
N THR A 114 -13.73 -4.07 15.09
CA THR A 114 -12.51 -3.26 15.13
C THR A 114 -11.93 -3.03 13.70
N ALA A 115 -11.96 -4.05 12.86
CA ALA A 115 -11.57 -3.90 11.46
C ALA A 115 -12.49 -2.94 10.70
N ASP A 116 -13.80 -3.01 10.97
CA ASP A 116 -14.79 -2.10 10.42
C ASP A 116 -14.56 -0.65 10.87
N LEU A 117 -14.13 -0.42 12.12
CA LEU A 117 -13.75 0.91 12.61
C LEU A 117 -12.57 1.50 11.84
N PHE A 118 -11.52 0.71 11.57
CA PHE A 118 -10.41 1.18 10.75
C PHE A 118 -10.84 1.50 9.31
N ARG A 119 -11.71 0.69 8.74
CA ARG A 119 -12.27 0.93 7.42
C ARG A 119 -13.08 2.23 7.36
N TYR A 120 -13.86 2.50 8.40
CA TYR A 120 -14.55 3.79 8.55
C TYR A 120 -13.57 4.97 8.62
N LEU A 121 -12.50 4.88 9.44
CA LEU A 121 -11.50 5.92 9.55
C LEU A 121 -10.76 6.16 8.21
N ASP A 122 -10.48 5.10 7.47
CA ASP A 122 -9.87 5.20 6.15
C ASP A 122 -10.80 5.88 5.15
N GLN A 123 -12.10 5.55 5.13
CA GLN A 123 -13.10 6.21 4.28
C GLN A 123 -13.28 7.69 4.67
N LEU A 124 -13.37 7.99 5.96
CA LEU A 124 -13.53 9.36 6.47
C LEU A 124 -12.38 10.28 6.01
N ASN A 125 -11.17 9.77 5.99
CA ASN A 125 -9.98 10.53 5.65
C ASN A 125 -9.56 10.42 4.18
N GLY A 126 -10.24 9.62 3.36
CA GLY A 126 -9.77 9.32 2.01
C GLY A 126 -8.37 8.70 2.01
N ALA A 127 -8.09 7.84 3.00
CA ALA A 127 -6.76 7.35 3.31
C ALA A 127 -6.06 6.63 2.14
N GLU A 128 -6.82 6.13 1.17
CA GLU A 128 -6.29 5.55 -0.06
C GLU A 128 -5.48 6.56 -0.88
N PHE A 129 -6.00 7.79 -1.01
CA PHE A 129 -5.32 8.87 -1.76
C PHE A 129 -4.10 9.39 -0.99
N GLU A 130 -4.25 9.62 0.31
CA GLU A 130 -3.16 10.10 1.17
C GLU A 130 -2.00 9.09 1.24
N GLU A 131 -2.32 7.79 1.30
CA GLU A 131 -1.32 6.72 1.26
C GLU A 131 -0.67 6.61 -0.12
N ALA A 132 -1.42 6.81 -1.20
CA ALA A 132 -0.87 6.81 -2.56
C ALA A 132 0.14 7.94 -2.75
N ASP A 133 -0.13 9.15 -2.26
CA ASP A 133 0.79 10.27 -2.32
C ASP A 133 2.04 10.02 -1.46
N GLN A 134 1.88 9.51 -0.23
CA GLN A 134 3.00 9.08 0.62
C GLN A 134 3.91 8.05 -0.09
N VAL A 135 3.31 7.02 -0.70
CA VAL A 135 4.04 5.95 -1.38
C VAL A 135 4.74 6.48 -2.64
N LYS A 136 4.09 7.38 -3.38
CA LYS A 136 4.67 8.05 -4.54
C LYS A 136 5.91 8.84 -4.17
N ASP A 137 5.86 9.64 -3.10
CA ASP A 137 7.01 10.37 -2.58
C ASP A 137 8.16 9.44 -2.20
N GLY A 138 7.83 8.31 -1.58
CA GLY A 138 8.81 7.27 -1.26
C GLY A 138 9.41 6.60 -2.49
N PHE A 139 8.64 6.35 -3.54
CA PHE A 139 9.18 5.78 -4.79
C PHE A 139 10.10 6.77 -5.51
N ILE A 140 9.83 8.07 -5.44
CA ILE A 140 10.66 9.10 -6.07
C ILE A 140 11.88 9.40 -5.19
N GLY A 141 11.65 9.96 -3.99
CA GLY A 141 12.70 10.47 -3.11
C GLY A 141 13.19 9.48 -2.05
N GLY A 142 12.62 8.25 -2.01
CA GLY A 142 12.98 7.21 -1.06
C GLY A 142 12.27 7.30 0.29
N PHE A 143 11.56 8.38 0.55
CA PHE A 143 10.91 8.67 1.81
C PHE A 143 9.64 9.47 1.59
N GLY A 144 8.52 8.97 2.11
CA GLY A 144 7.23 9.64 2.18
C GLY A 144 6.68 9.58 3.59
N VAL A 145 5.77 10.47 3.95
CA VAL A 145 5.27 10.56 5.32
C VAL A 145 3.83 11.02 5.36
N THR A 146 3.06 10.44 6.28
CA THR A 146 1.71 10.91 6.60
C THR A 146 1.64 11.35 8.05
N GLU A 147 0.76 12.29 8.34
CA GLU A 147 0.45 12.75 9.69
C GLU A 147 -0.87 12.15 10.16
N ALA A 148 -0.88 11.57 11.36
CA ALA A 148 -2.09 11.09 12.03
C ALA A 148 -2.20 11.74 13.41
N CYS A 149 -3.22 12.57 13.60
CA CYS A 149 -3.45 13.29 14.85
C CYS A 149 -4.94 13.49 15.14
N SER A 150 -5.28 13.79 16.39
CA SER A 150 -6.61 14.22 16.77
C SER A 150 -6.85 15.66 16.32
N TYR A 151 -8.06 15.93 15.85
CA TYR A 151 -8.49 17.25 15.43
C TYR A 151 -9.86 17.58 16.02
N LYS A 152 -10.00 18.80 16.55
CA LYS A 152 -11.30 19.30 17.01
C LYS A 152 -12.01 20.03 15.90
N GLU A 153 -13.19 19.56 15.54
CA GLU A 153 -14.04 20.22 14.56
C GLU A 153 -14.74 21.44 15.15
N SER A 154 -15.36 22.25 14.29
CA SER A 154 -16.06 23.48 14.69
C SER A 154 -17.27 23.23 15.60
N ASP A 155 -17.84 22.02 15.57
CA ASP A 155 -18.93 21.55 16.43
C ASP A 155 -18.45 21.05 17.81
N GLY A 156 -17.14 21.03 18.04
CA GLY A 156 -16.51 20.56 19.27
C GLY A 156 -16.26 19.04 19.30
N THR A 157 -16.65 18.29 18.28
CA THR A 157 -16.35 16.87 18.17
C THR A 157 -14.86 16.66 17.88
N THR A 158 -14.30 15.58 18.43
CA THR A 158 -12.91 15.19 18.13
C THR A 158 -12.92 14.11 17.06
N THR A 159 -12.27 14.40 15.94
CA THR A 159 -12.07 13.47 14.84
C THR A 159 -10.59 13.11 14.72
N ILE A 160 -10.30 11.98 14.06
CA ILE A 160 -8.93 11.58 13.75
C ILE A 160 -8.67 11.95 12.29
N ARG A 161 -7.66 12.78 12.05
CA ARG A 161 -7.21 13.17 10.72
C ARG A 161 -5.98 12.36 10.33
N TYR A 162 -5.98 11.90 9.08
CA TYR A 162 -4.88 11.23 8.43
C TYR A 162 -4.62 11.93 7.10
N ARG A 163 -3.42 12.49 6.91
CA ARG A 163 -3.08 13.29 5.72
C ARG A 163 -1.64 13.05 5.30
N ASP A 164 -1.40 13.17 4.01
CA ASP A 164 -0.05 13.25 3.46
C ASP A 164 0.67 14.53 3.92
N GLU A 165 1.96 14.42 4.14
CA GLU A 165 2.82 15.52 4.54
C GLU A 165 4.07 15.54 3.69
N ASN A 166 4.46 16.72 3.20
CA ASN A 166 5.67 16.87 2.39
C ASN A 166 6.92 16.47 3.19
N PRO A 167 7.66 15.43 2.76
CA PRO A 167 8.82 14.92 3.48
C PRO A 167 9.95 15.96 3.65
N PHE A 168 10.02 16.99 2.79
CA PHE A 168 11.00 18.06 2.92
C PHE A 168 10.76 19.00 4.12
N TYR A 169 9.55 18.99 4.69
CA TYR A 169 9.24 19.77 5.90
C TYR A 169 9.66 19.07 7.18
N LEU A 170 10.04 17.79 7.12
CA LEU A 170 10.44 17.01 8.28
C LEU A 170 11.95 16.95 8.45
N PHE A 171 12.35 16.97 9.72
CA PHE A 171 13.74 16.90 10.17
C PHE A 171 13.83 15.83 11.27
N PRO A 172 14.00 14.56 10.89
CA PRO A 172 14.04 13.46 11.84
C PRO A 172 15.35 13.43 12.64
N ASP A 173 15.31 12.73 13.78
CA ASP A 173 16.49 12.47 14.61
C ASP A 173 17.60 11.81 13.79
N PRO A 174 18.82 12.39 13.72
CA PRO A 174 19.95 11.84 12.98
C PRO A 174 20.37 10.45 13.42
N HIS A 175 20.06 10.07 14.65
CA HIS A 175 20.45 8.78 15.23
C HIS A 175 19.47 7.66 14.91
N SER A 176 18.26 7.99 14.46
CA SER A 176 17.26 6.99 14.09
C SER A 176 17.67 6.18 12.86
N ARG A 177 17.64 4.86 13.00
CA ARG A 177 17.96 3.89 11.94
C ARG A 177 16.83 2.92 11.64
N ARG A 178 15.79 2.88 12.49
CA ARG A 178 14.65 2.00 12.32
C ARG A 178 13.67 2.55 11.29
N TYR A 179 12.88 1.66 10.70
CA TYR A 179 11.79 2.05 9.80
C TYR A 179 10.60 2.66 10.56
N ASP A 180 10.46 2.32 11.84
CA ASP A 180 9.51 2.95 12.76
C ASP A 180 10.29 3.90 13.69
N TRP A 181 10.03 5.19 13.57
CA TRP A 181 10.65 6.22 14.42
C TRP A 181 10.29 6.08 15.88
N ASN A 182 9.15 5.42 16.18
CA ASN A 182 8.74 5.22 17.57
C ASN A 182 9.68 4.31 18.35
N GLU A 183 10.45 3.46 17.66
CA GLU A 183 11.38 2.52 18.28
C GLU A 183 12.70 3.18 18.72
N ASP A 184 13.22 4.16 17.99
CA ASP A 184 14.57 4.67 18.22
C ASP A 184 14.74 6.19 18.15
N ALA A 185 13.79 6.93 17.55
CA ALA A 185 13.89 8.38 17.50
C ALA A 185 13.52 9.01 18.85
N LYS A 186 14.30 9.99 19.27
CA LYS A 186 14.04 10.78 20.49
C LYS A 186 13.21 12.02 20.20
N PHE A 187 13.31 12.55 18.99
CA PHE A 187 12.58 13.74 18.55
C PHE A 187 12.36 13.72 17.04
N LEU A 188 11.35 14.45 16.60
CA LEU A 188 11.08 14.78 15.21
C LEU A 188 10.77 16.27 15.12
N CYS A 189 11.29 16.95 14.11
CA CYS A 189 10.97 18.34 13.87
C CYS A 189 10.21 18.51 12.56
N ARG A 190 9.25 19.43 12.55
CA ARG A 190 8.54 19.88 11.34
C ARG A 190 8.69 21.38 11.21
N SER A 191 8.84 21.87 9.98
CA SER A 191 8.87 23.30 9.73
C SER A 191 8.28 23.66 8.40
N LYS A 192 7.23 24.48 8.42
CA LYS A 192 6.49 24.98 7.26
C LYS A 192 6.46 26.51 7.26
N TRP A 193 6.39 27.09 6.07
CA TRP A 193 6.09 28.51 5.94
C TRP A 193 4.62 28.77 6.25
N LEU A 194 4.35 29.75 7.09
CA LEU A 194 3.03 30.18 7.52
C LEU A 194 2.91 31.68 7.38
N ASP A 195 1.78 32.16 6.93
CA ASP A 195 1.52 33.61 6.86
C ASP A 195 1.38 34.18 8.28
N VAL A 196 1.86 35.40 8.46
CA VAL A 196 1.90 36.03 9.80
C VAL A 196 0.51 36.15 10.43
N GLU A 197 -0.51 36.48 9.63
CA GLU A 197 -1.89 36.60 10.14
C GLU A 197 -2.49 35.25 10.51
N ASP A 198 -2.18 34.18 9.79
CA ASP A 198 -2.58 32.82 10.15
C ASP A 198 -1.91 32.40 11.47
N ALA A 199 -0.62 32.69 11.62
CA ALA A 199 0.09 32.42 12.87
C ALA A 199 -0.48 33.20 14.06
N VAL A 200 -0.87 34.44 13.86
CA VAL A 200 -1.52 35.27 14.89
C VAL A 200 -2.88 34.68 15.28
N THR A 201 -3.62 34.14 14.31
CA THR A 201 -4.91 33.48 14.56
C THR A 201 -4.73 32.17 15.32
N LEU A 202 -3.72 31.39 15.00
CA LEU A 202 -3.38 30.14 15.70
C LEU A 202 -2.87 30.38 17.12
N TRP A 203 -2.07 31.44 17.34
CA TRP A 203 -1.46 31.75 18.64
C TRP A 203 -1.75 33.17 19.10
N PRO A 204 -3.02 33.49 19.44
CA PRO A 204 -3.44 34.86 19.77
C PRO A 204 -2.71 35.45 20.98
N THR A 205 -2.31 34.61 21.94
CA THR A 205 -1.53 35.04 23.12
C THR A 205 -0.14 35.56 22.78
N LYS A 206 0.42 35.15 21.62
CA LYS A 206 1.74 35.57 21.14
C LYS A 206 1.68 36.51 19.93
N ALA A 207 0.50 37.00 19.56
CA ALA A 207 0.25 37.82 18.38
C ALA A 207 1.19 39.03 18.26
N LYS A 208 1.37 39.78 19.39
CA LYS A 208 2.26 40.94 19.43
C LYS A 208 3.72 40.56 19.14
N ALA A 209 4.20 39.50 19.77
CA ALA A 209 5.58 39.04 19.61
C ALA A 209 5.82 38.47 18.18
N ILE A 210 4.85 37.79 17.62
CA ILE A 210 4.91 37.24 16.24
C ILE A 210 4.99 38.42 15.24
N ARG A 211 4.14 39.44 15.34
CA ARG A 211 4.19 40.59 14.45
C ARG A 211 5.50 41.38 14.57
N GLN A 212 6.01 41.54 15.81
CA GLN A 212 7.29 42.17 16.05
C GLN A 212 8.44 41.39 15.42
N ALA A 213 8.46 40.07 15.59
CA ALA A 213 9.47 39.21 15.01
C ALA A 213 9.44 39.24 13.47
N ALA A 214 8.25 39.26 12.86
CA ALA A 214 8.07 39.33 11.41
C ALA A 214 8.49 40.68 10.80
N ALA A 215 8.48 41.74 11.57
CA ALA A 215 8.90 43.09 11.12
C ALA A 215 10.43 43.27 11.12
N ILE A 216 11.20 42.32 11.65
CA ILE A 216 12.66 42.42 11.75
C ILE A 216 13.31 42.14 10.39
N LEU A 217 14.24 43.02 9.99
CA LEU A 217 14.95 42.92 8.73
C LEU A 217 15.81 41.64 8.61
N PRO A 218 15.95 41.08 7.40
CA PRO A 218 16.82 39.93 7.16
C PRO A 218 18.27 40.22 7.58
N GLY A 219 18.85 39.37 8.41
CA GLY A 219 20.23 39.48 8.87
C GLY A 219 20.39 39.97 10.30
N THR A 220 19.36 40.50 10.95
CA THR A 220 19.35 40.74 12.38
C THR A 220 18.88 39.47 13.08
N SER A 221 19.81 38.79 13.75
CA SER A 221 19.55 37.56 14.48
C SER A 221 18.63 37.86 15.67
N TYR A 222 17.40 37.36 15.64
CA TYR A 222 16.57 37.33 16.84
C TYR A 222 17.14 36.20 17.73
N GLY A 223 18.03 36.60 18.66
CA GLY A 223 18.42 35.89 19.87
C GLY A 223 18.50 34.34 19.89
N GLY A 224 18.78 33.70 18.77
CA GLY A 224 19.12 32.28 18.77
C GLY A 224 20.53 32.07 19.38
N ILE A 225 20.71 30.95 20.08
CA ILE A 225 22.00 30.62 20.73
C ILE A 225 23.02 30.23 19.71
N LEU A 226 22.59 29.78 18.55
CA LEU A 226 23.47 29.29 17.52
C LEU A 226 24.09 30.45 16.77
N ASP A 227 25.37 30.28 16.47
CA ASP A 227 26.11 31.14 15.57
C ASP A 227 25.28 31.36 14.30
N PRO A 228 24.95 32.62 13.95
CA PRO A 228 24.27 32.95 12.70
C PRO A 228 24.94 32.32 11.47
N MET A 229 26.23 32.00 11.56
CA MET A 229 26.99 31.33 10.54
C MET A 229 26.47 29.91 10.24
N VAL A 230 26.03 29.16 11.24
CA VAL A 230 25.47 27.80 11.07
C VAL A 230 24.16 27.82 10.30
N LEU A 231 23.27 28.77 10.61
CA LEU A 231 22.00 28.94 9.91
C LEU A 231 22.24 29.42 8.46
N ARG A 232 23.22 30.29 8.23
CA ARG A 232 23.61 30.70 6.88
C ARG A 232 24.21 29.57 6.05
N GLN A 233 25.04 28.71 6.64
CA GLN A 233 25.57 27.51 5.97
C GLN A 233 24.45 26.53 5.57
N ALA A 234 23.39 26.44 6.36
CA ALA A 234 22.22 25.63 6.07
C ALA A 234 21.20 26.34 5.15
N ASN A 235 21.45 27.59 4.77
CA ASN A 235 20.50 28.45 4.04
C ASN A 235 19.11 28.51 4.72
N TRP A 236 19.11 28.62 6.06
CA TRP A 236 17.89 28.59 6.87
C TRP A 236 17.49 29.98 7.32
N ASN A 237 16.24 30.34 7.01
CA ASN A 237 15.63 31.59 7.43
C ASN A 237 14.34 31.31 8.19
N TYR A 238 14.14 31.97 9.31
CA TYR A 238 12.90 31.89 10.10
C TYR A 238 11.82 32.87 9.64
N PHE A 239 12.21 33.97 8.98
CA PHE A 239 11.30 35.03 8.55
C PHE A 239 11.56 35.42 7.10
N ASP A 240 10.48 35.62 6.36
CA ASP A 240 10.47 36.23 5.03
C ASP A 240 9.64 37.54 5.08
N PRO A 241 10.29 38.69 5.33
CA PRO A 241 9.57 39.94 5.45
C PRO A 241 8.94 40.40 4.13
N ALA A 242 9.51 40.01 2.98
CA ALA A 242 8.99 40.37 1.66
C ALA A 242 7.62 39.76 1.40
N ARG A 243 7.39 38.55 1.89
CA ARG A 243 6.12 37.80 1.74
C ARG A 243 5.27 37.77 3.00
N GLN A 244 5.71 38.45 4.07
CA GLN A 244 5.05 38.45 5.37
C GLN A 244 4.78 37.03 5.91
N ARG A 245 5.82 36.17 5.86
CA ARG A 245 5.78 34.79 6.30
C ARG A 245 6.80 34.51 7.40
N LEU A 246 6.41 33.61 8.28
CA LEU A 246 7.30 33.03 9.28
C LEU A 246 7.41 31.51 9.10
N ARG A 247 8.55 30.97 9.53
CA ARG A 247 8.85 29.55 9.47
C ARG A 247 9.07 28.99 10.87
N PRO A 248 7.97 28.69 11.61
CA PRO A 248 8.08 28.08 12.92
C PRO A 248 8.65 26.67 12.82
N VAL A 249 9.35 26.26 13.87
CA VAL A 249 9.85 24.90 14.02
C VAL A 249 9.06 24.25 15.13
N GLU A 250 8.35 23.20 14.80
CA GLU A 250 7.65 22.32 15.71
C GLU A 250 8.58 21.17 16.07
N VAL A 251 8.80 20.93 17.34
CA VAL A 251 9.66 19.84 17.84
C VAL A 251 8.82 18.92 18.70
N TYR A 252 8.57 17.72 18.18
CA TYR A 252 7.94 16.64 18.91
C TYR A 252 9.04 15.81 19.56
N TYR A 253 9.01 15.63 20.87
CA TYR A 253 10.05 14.89 21.57
C TYR A 253 9.53 14.10 22.73
N LYS A 254 10.17 12.97 23.00
CA LYS A 254 9.85 12.09 24.11
C LYS A 254 10.62 12.53 25.37
N ARG A 255 9.90 12.68 26.45
CA ARG A 255 10.45 13.02 27.77
C ARG A 255 10.12 11.90 28.75
N LYS A 256 11.13 11.36 29.39
CA LYS A 256 10.97 10.40 30.49
C LYS A 256 10.62 11.17 31.75
N VAL A 257 9.51 10.82 32.36
CA VAL A 257 9.01 11.40 33.61
C VAL A 257 8.77 10.28 34.60
N LEU A 258 9.29 10.43 35.81
CA LEU A 258 8.98 9.52 36.91
C LEU A 258 7.62 9.89 37.46
N LYS A 259 6.63 9.03 37.30
CA LYS A 259 5.32 9.18 37.90
C LYS A 259 5.12 8.20 39.02
N ARG A 260 4.50 8.65 40.09
CA ARG A 260 4.04 7.79 41.15
C ARG A 260 2.72 7.18 40.78
N VAL A 261 2.68 5.88 40.66
CA VAL A 261 1.50 5.09 40.31
C VAL A 261 1.10 4.20 41.48
N LEU A 262 -0.19 4.03 41.62
CA LEU A 262 -0.78 3.10 42.54
C LEU A 262 -1.15 1.84 41.77
N ILE A 263 -0.56 0.72 42.15
CA ILE A 263 -0.81 -0.59 41.54
C ILE A 263 -1.77 -1.35 42.47
N ALA A 264 -2.97 -1.60 41.98
CA ALA A 264 -3.97 -2.37 42.70
C ALA A 264 -3.60 -3.88 42.69
N PRO A 265 -4.05 -4.68 43.65
CA PRO A 265 -3.83 -6.14 43.67
C PRO A 265 -4.39 -6.83 42.41
N THR A 266 -5.31 -6.21 41.73
CA THR A 266 -5.87 -6.66 40.45
C THR A 266 -4.97 -6.37 39.23
N GLY A 267 -3.80 -5.72 39.43
CA GLY A 267 -2.89 -5.29 38.39
C GLY A 267 -3.27 -3.97 37.69
N VAL A 268 -4.36 -3.34 38.11
CA VAL A 268 -4.78 -2.04 37.56
C VAL A 268 -3.87 -0.96 38.11
N THR A 269 -3.30 -0.15 37.21
CA THR A 269 -2.37 0.94 37.54
C THR A 269 -3.08 2.28 37.41
N VAL A 270 -3.05 3.11 38.45
CA VAL A 270 -3.65 4.46 38.44
C VAL A 270 -2.59 5.47 38.84
N GLU A 271 -2.44 6.57 38.09
CA GLU A 271 -1.53 7.65 38.45
C GLU A 271 -2.02 8.35 39.72
N LEU A 272 -1.09 8.55 40.67
CA LEU A 272 -1.40 9.15 41.96
C LEU A 272 -1.90 10.59 41.86
N ASP A 273 -1.45 11.30 40.81
CA ASP A 273 -1.81 12.72 40.57
C ASP A 273 -3.29 12.91 40.18
N TYR A 274 -3.97 11.87 39.70
CA TYR A 274 -5.41 11.88 39.40
C TYR A 274 -6.28 11.48 40.59
N LEU A 275 -5.67 11.02 41.68
CA LEU A 275 -6.38 10.58 42.87
C LEU A 275 -6.32 11.67 43.94
N GLY A 276 -7.45 11.97 44.53
CA GLY A 276 -7.46 12.81 45.74
C GLY A 276 -6.72 12.12 46.88
N PRO A 277 -6.11 12.89 47.83
CA PRO A 277 -5.31 12.32 48.91
C PRO A 277 -6.04 11.26 49.74
N ARG A 278 -7.36 11.45 49.97
CA ARG A 278 -8.21 10.48 50.68
C ARG A 278 -8.46 9.18 49.89
N GLN A 279 -8.64 9.30 48.58
CA GLN A 279 -8.84 8.14 47.70
C GLN A 279 -7.55 7.31 47.59
N ALA A 280 -6.40 7.97 47.47
CA ALA A 280 -5.11 7.30 47.45
C ALA A 280 -4.84 6.55 48.75
N GLN A 281 -5.16 7.15 49.93
CA GLN A 281 -5.02 6.49 51.21
C GLN A 281 -5.93 5.27 51.38
N SER A 282 -7.20 5.34 50.94
CA SER A 282 -8.11 4.18 51.01
C SER A 282 -7.62 3.04 50.14
N LEU A 283 -7.15 3.30 48.94
CA LEU A 283 -6.65 2.27 48.02
C LEU A 283 -5.34 1.62 48.53
N VAL A 284 -4.47 2.37 49.23
CA VAL A 284 -3.30 1.81 49.88
C VAL A 284 -3.71 0.92 51.04
N GLN A 285 -4.74 1.27 51.81
CA GLN A 285 -5.29 0.42 52.88
C GLN A 285 -5.90 -0.87 52.34
N ASP A 286 -6.46 -0.83 51.11
CA ASP A 286 -7.00 -2.00 50.43
C ASP A 286 -5.90 -2.90 49.76
N GLY A 287 -4.63 -2.67 50.09
CA GLY A 287 -3.51 -3.51 49.62
C GLY A 287 -2.84 -3.07 48.33
N SER A 288 -3.14 -1.86 47.82
CA SER A 288 -2.44 -1.31 46.67
C SER A 288 -1.05 -0.80 47.03
N THR A 289 -0.06 -0.99 46.16
CA THR A 289 1.32 -0.51 46.32
C THR A 289 1.56 0.76 45.50
N VAL A 290 2.36 1.68 46.08
CA VAL A 290 2.78 2.90 45.36
C VAL A 290 4.17 2.67 44.80
N GLU A 291 4.31 2.74 43.48
CA GLU A 291 5.61 2.59 42.84
C GLU A 291 5.90 3.80 41.97
N SER A 292 7.19 4.09 41.74
CA SER A 292 7.64 5.11 40.82
C SER A 292 7.98 4.45 39.50
N VAL A 293 7.20 4.71 38.48
CA VAL A 293 7.36 4.15 37.14
C VAL A 293 7.80 5.23 36.14
N GLU A 294 8.78 4.92 35.30
CA GLU A 294 9.17 5.79 34.21
C GLU A 294 8.10 5.75 33.10
N TYR A 295 7.51 6.90 32.82
CA TYR A 295 6.63 7.08 31.67
C TYR A 295 7.30 7.95 30.60
N GLU A 296 7.10 7.59 29.33
CA GLU A 296 7.47 8.46 28.21
C GLU A 296 6.27 9.34 27.84
N GLU A 297 6.42 10.63 28.07
CA GLU A 297 5.45 11.63 27.63
C GLU A 297 5.88 12.26 26.33
N MET A 298 4.91 12.47 25.44
CA MET A 298 5.12 13.23 24.19
C MET A 298 4.92 14.73 24.47
N TRP A 299 5.92 15.52 24.12
CA TRP A 299 5.92 16.97 24.27
C TRP A 299 6.01 17.65 22.91
N LEU A 300 5.35 18.81 22.78
CA LEU A 300 5.41 19.68 21.63
C LEU A 300 6.00 21.02 22.02
N GLY A 301 7.08 21.41 21.38
CA GLY A 301 7.65 22.74 21.49
C GLY A 301 7.60 23.43 20.12
N ILE A 302 7.04 24.63 20.05
CA ILE A 302 6.99 25.43 18.83
C ILE A 302 7.76 26.71 19.08
N TYR A 303 8.75 27.00 18.22
CA TYR A 303 9.53 28.21 18.31
C TYR A 303 9.84 28.78 16.92
N CYS A 304 10.14 30.05 16.86
CA CYS A 304 10.57 30.72 15.64
C CYS A 304 11.70 31.72 15.96
N GLY A 305 12.91 31.38 15.54
CA GLY A 305 14.10 32.11 16.00
C GLY A 305 14.24 32.02 17.53
N GLY A 306 14.40 33.16 18.21
CA GLY A 306 14.48 33.20 19.66
C GLY A 306 13.12 33.21 20.38
N LEU A 307 12.01 33.24 19.65
CA LEU A 307 10.67 33.35 20.22
C LEU A 307 10.08 31.95 20.50
N LEU A 308 9.76 31.66 21.76
CA LEU A 308 8.97 30.49 22.14
C LEU A 308 7.49 30.80 21.94
N ILE A 309 6.85 30.10 21.01
CA ILE A 309 5.44 30.26 20.67
C ILE A 309 4.57 29.38 21.59
N HIS A 310 4.90 28.07 21.64
CA HIS A 310 4.17 27.06 22.41
C HIS A 310 5.13 26.04 23.01
N HIS A 311 4.84 25.56 24.22
CA HIS A 311 5.57 24.46 24.82
C HIS A 311 4.70 23.79 25.89
N ASP A 312 4.17 22.62 25.55
CA ASP A 312 3.32 21.84 26.44
C ASP A 312 3.37 20.35 26.07
N ARG A 313 2.69 19.52 26.83
CA ARG A 313 2.43 18.14 26.47
C ARG A 313 1.66 18.10 25.15
N PHE A 314 2.04 17.21 24.26
CA PHE A 314 1.29 17.00 23.02
C PHE A 314 -0.10 16.46 23.35
N GLN A 315 -1.12 16.88 22.60
CA GLN A 315 -2.51 16.48 22.87
C GLN A 315 -2.72 14.95 22.76
N ASP A 316 -1.97 14.28 21.88
CA ASP A 316 -2.05 12.85 21.68
C ASP A 316 -0.94 12.16 22.48
N GLN A 317 -1.32 11.55 23.62
CA GLN A 317 -0.43 10.88 24.56
C GLN A 317 -0.42 9.33 24.37
N ASP A 318 -0.52 8.90 23.12
CA ASP A 318 -0.46 7.49 22.73
C ASP A 318 0.99 6.91 22.73
N GLY A 319 1.98 7.74 23.08
CA GLY A 319 3.41 7.37 23.10
C GLY A 319 4.05 7.32 21.71
N MET A 320 3.31 7.65 20.66
CA MET A 320 3.78 7.61 19.28
C MET A 320 3.85 9.02 18.68
N PHE A 321 4.85 9.23 17.81
CA PHE A 321 4.92 10.45 17.00
C PHE A 321 3.71 10.55 16.07
N PRO A 322 3.26 11.79 15.74
CA PRO A 322 2.13 11.98 14.81
C PRO A 322 2.48 11.61 13.37
N PHE A 323 3.76 11.44 13.04
CA PHE A 323 4.24 11.17 11.70
C PHE A 323 4.51 9.69 11.48
N ILE A 324 3.98 9.17 10.38
CA ILE A 324 4.09 7.77 9.97
C ILE A 324 4.98 7.72 8.73
N PRO A 325 6.23 7.25 8.83
CA PRO A 325 7.14 7.21 7.71
C PRO A 325 6.90 6.00 6.81
N TYR A 326 7.04 6.21 5.51
CA TYR A 326 7.27 5.18 4.52
C TYR A 326 8.70 5.33 3.97
N PHE A 327 9.49 4.30 4.05
CA PHE A 327 10.82 4.22 3.43
C PHE A 327 10.79 3.17 2.33
N ALA A 328 11.08 3.57 1.09
CA ALA A 328 11.21 2.64 -0.02
C ALA A 328 12.40 1.71 0.21
N ASP A 329 13.58 2.30 0.46
CA ASP A 329 14.79 1.60 0.88
C ASP A 329 15.70 2.53 1.69
N ARG A 330 16.72 1.97 2.36
CA ARG A 330 17.69 2.75 3.15
C ARG A 330 19.09 2.22 2.97
N LYS A 331 20.04 3.13 2.70
CA LYS A 331 21.47 2.79 2.72
C LYS A 331 21.93 2.40 4.13
N LYS A 332 23.05 1.73 4.23
CA LYS A 332 23.66 1.39 5.55
C LYS A 332 23.94 2.65 6.40
N SER A 333 24.18 3.80 5.77
CA SER A 333 24.28 5.10 6.44
C SER A 333 22.98 5.57 7.11
N GLY A 334 21.85 5.00 6.72
CA GLY A 334 20.51 5.40 7.12
C GLY A 334 19.82 6.38 6.15
N GLU A 335 20.51 6.80 5.10
CA GLU A 335 19.95 7.67 4.07
C GLU A 335 18.85 6.91 3.27
N PRO A 336 17.64 7.48 3.17
CA PRO A 336 16.59 6.91 2.33
C PRO A 336 16.90 7.08 0.85
N PHE A 337 16.47 6.13 0.02
CA PHE A 337 16.51 6.27 -1.43
C PHE A 337 15.39 5.45 -2.09
N GLY A 338 14.91 5.95 -3.20
CA GLY A 338 13.87 5.30 -4.01
C GLY A 338 14.42 4.58 -5.23
N PRO A 339 13.57 3.83 -5.94
CA PRO A 339 13.91 3.22 -7.23
C PRO A 339 14.47 4.22 -8.24
N VAL A 340 13.98 5.46 -8.22
CA VAL A 340 14.39 6.54 -9.13
C VAL A 340 15.88 6.82 -9.03
N ARG A 341 16.45 6.84 -7.81
CA ARG A 341 17.87 7.17 -7.59
C ARG A 341 18.83 6.33 -8.43
N ASN A 342 18.51 5.03 -8.60
CA ASN A 342 19.32 4.11 -9.38
C ASN A 342 19.24 4.35 -10.90
N LEU A 343 18.20 5.06 -11.35
CA LEU A 343 17.90 5.29 -12.76
C LEU A 343 18.38 6.66 -13.26
N VAL A 344 18.63 7.62 -12.37
CA VAL A 344 19.04 9.00 -12.71
C VAL A 344 20.27 9.01 -13.62
N SER A 345 21.32 8.25 -13.30
CA SER A 345 22.55 8.21 -14.09
C SER A 345 22.32 7.70 -15.52
N LEU A 346 21.48 6.69 -15.66
CA LEU A 346 21.12 6.11 -16.97
C LEU A 346 20.29 7.08 -17.79
N CYS A 347 19.33 7.78 -17.17
CA CYS A 347 18.56 8.82 -17.87
C CYS A 347 19.42 9.97 -18.35
N LYS A 348 20.40 10.43 -17.54
CA LYS A 348 21.38 11.42 -17.98
C LYS A 348 22.15 10.96 -19.21
N GLU A 349 22.58 9.72 -19.23
CA GLU A 349 23.29 9.12 -20.36
C GLU A 349 22.41 9.04 -21.60
N ILE A 350 21.16 8.54 -21.48
CA ILE A 350 20.19 8.44 -22.57
C ILE A 350 19.96 9.81 -23.21
N ASN A 351 19.69 10.84 -22.40
CA ASN A 351 19.44 12.20 -22.88
C ASN A 351 20.67 12.80 -23.58
N LYS A 352 21.86 12.62 -22.99
CA LYS A 352 23.13 13.11 -23.60
C LYS A 352 23.42 12.44 -24.94
N ARG A 353 23.21 11.13 -25.05
CA ARG A 353 23.40 10.39 -26.30
C ARG A 353 22.41 10.81 -27.36
N ARG A 354 21.13 10.96 -27.00
CA ARG A 354 20.07 11.41 -27.91
C ARG A 354 20.33 12.82 -28.42
N SER A 355 20.64 13.76 -27.53
CA SER A 355 21.02 15.13 -27.90
C SER A 355 22.20 15.17 -28.88
N LYS A 356 23.27 14.39 -28.57
CA LYS A 356 24.45 14.30 -29.41
C LYS A 356 24.15 13.64 -30.77
N ALA A 357 23.35 12.57 -30.80
CA ALA A 357 22.97 11.91 -32.05
C ALA A 357 22.21 12.85 -32.97
N LEU A 358 21.21 13.57 -32.45
CA LEU A 358 20.43 14.55 -33.21
C LEU A 358 21.32 15.67 -33.75
N HIS A 359 22.29 16.18 -32.95
CA HIS A 359 23.22 17.18 -33.37
C HIS A 359 24.13 16.69 -34.50
N LEU A 360 24.67 15.47 -34.38
CA LEU A 360 25.55 14.88 -35.41
C LEU A 360 24.80 14.59 -36.72
N LEU A 361 23.50 14.23 -36.65
CA LEU A 361 22.67 14.00 -37.82
C LEU A 361 22.28 15.30 -38.55
N SER A 362 22.13 16.39 -37.78
CA SER A 362 21.73 17.71 -38.33
C SER A 362 22.89 18.54 -38.79
N ASN A 363 24.12 18.31 -38.29
CA ASN A 363 25.31 19.12 -38.58
C ASN A 363 26.22 18.42 -39.55
N ASN A 364 26.45 19.03 -40.70
CA ASN A 364 27.48 18.66 -41.66
C ASN A 364 28.72 19.55 -41.41
N GLN A 365 29.84 18.94 -41.11
CA GLN A 365 31.13 19.66 -41.04
C GLN A 365 31.72 19.72 -42.45
N ALA A 366 32.43 20.81 -42.75
CA ALA A 366 33.18 20.94 -43.99
C ALA A 366 34.60 21.40 -43.68
N ILE A 367 35.57 20.75 -44.28
CA ILE A 367 36.92 21.26 -44.36
C ILE A 367 37.00 22.02 -45.68
N VAL A 368 37.35 23.30 -45.61
CA VAL A 368 37.34 24.17 -46.78
C VAL A 368 38.70 24.87 -46.89
N GLU A 369 39.34 24.74 -48.03
CA GLU A 369 40.55 25.47 -48.36
C GLU A 369 40.25 27.01 -48.40
N GLN A 370 41.14 27.84 -47.87
CA GLN A 370 40.88 29.25 -47.65
C GLN A 370 40.40 30.04 -48.89
N ASN A 371 40.78 29.60 -50.09
CA ASN A 371 40.39 30.24 -51.37
C ASN A 371 39.27 29.49 -52.11
N ALA A 372 38.70 28.45 -51.58
CA ALA A 372 37.71 27.65 -52.28
C ALA A 372 36.26 28.23 -52.25
N VAL A 373 36.02 29.14 -51.32
CA VAL A 373 34.71 29.81 -51.16
C VAL A 373 34.84 31.31 -51.31
N GLU A 374 33.84 31.94 -51.96
CA GLU A 374 33.84 33.38 -52.18
C GLU A 374 33.18 34.16 -51.05
N ASP A 375 32.05 33.67 -50.58
CA ASP A 375 31.32 34.19 -49.43
C ASP A 375 31.10 33.11 -48.39
N TRP A 376 31.79 33.28 -47.24
CA TRP A 376 31.72 32.35 -46.10
C TRP A 376 30.37 32.36 -45.39
N ALA A 377 29.68 33.52 -45.40
CA ALA A 377 28.39 33.64 -44.74
C ALA A 377 27.27 32.91 -45.55
N GLU A 378 27.26 33.13 -46.88
CA GLU A 378 26.33 32.42 -47.80
C GLU A 378 26.59 30.92 -47.78
N PHE A 379 27.89 30.49 -47.82
CA PHE A 379 28.26 29.08 -47.75
C PHE A 379 27.83 28.42 -46.45
N ALA A 380 27.98 29.08 -45.32
CA ALA A 380 27.59 28.55 -44.02
C ALA A 380 26.06 28.40 -43.90
N LEU A 381 25.28 29.37 -44.45
CA LEU A 381 23.84 29.34 -44.46
C LEU A 381 23.29 28.25 -45.39
N GLU A 382 23.83 28.14 -46.61
CA GLU A 382 23.39 27.13 -47.57
C GLU A 382 23.79 25.72 -47.14
N LYS A 383 24.95 25.55 -46.53
CA LYS A 383 25.37 24.26 -45.96
C LYS A 383 24.46 23.77 -44.82
N ALA A 384 23.86 24.67 -44.07
CA ALA A 384 22.95 24.32 -42.99
C ALA A 384 21.57 23.85 -43.48
N LYS A 385 21.20 24.16 -44.73
CA LYS A 385 19.93 23.76 -45.34
C LYS A 385 20.03 22.33 -45.89
N SER A 386 18.93 21.58 -45.82
CA SER A 386 18.83 20.23 -46.41
C SER A 386 18.88 20.22 -47.94
N ASP A 387 18.43 21.32 -48.55
CA ASP A 387 18.32 21.58 -50.01
C ASP A 387 19.20 22.73 -50.48
N GLY A 388 20.19 23.10 -49.69
CA GLY A 388 21.04 24.22 -49.94
C GLY A 388 21.97 24.02 -51.15
N VAL A 389 22.10 25.09 -51.95
CA VAL A 389 22.98 25.12 -53.13
C VAL A 389 24.22 25.95 -52.79
N MET A 390 25.35 25.27 -52.60
CA MET A 390 26.63 25.90 -52.26
C MET A 390 27.37 26.36 -53.50
N LYS A 391 27.65 27.66 -53.62
CA LYS A 391 28.49 28.23 -54.66
C LYS A 391 29.95 28.19 -54.24
N VAL A 392 30.81 27.52 -55.02
CA VAL A 392 32.23 27.34 -54.70
C VAL A 392 33.08 27.65 -55.92
N ARG A 393 34.28 28.23 -55.69
CA ARG A 393 35.28 28.51 -56.73
C ARG A 393 36.04 27.26 -57.14
N LYS A 394 36.32 26.37 -56.18
CA LYS A 394 37.14 25.18 -56.37
C LYS A 394 36.53 24.01 -55.64
N LEU A 395 36.08 23.02 -56.41
CA LEU A 395 35.38 21.86 -55.85
C LEU A 395 36.35 20.95 -55.03
N ASP A 396 37.58 20.76 -55.50
CA ASP A 396 38.59 19.90 -54.87
C ASP A 396 39.11 20.47 -53.53
N GLY A 397 38.81 21.74 -53.22
CA GLY A 397 39.20 22.40 -51.97
C GLY A 397 38.13 22.27 -50.88
N ILE A 398 37.09 21.45 -51.06
CA ILE A 398 36.02 21.29 -50.09
C ILE A 398 35.78 19.81 -49.82
N GLU A 399 35.99 19.45 -48.60
CA GLU A 399 35.65 18.09 -48.08
C GLU A 399 34.50 18.20 -47.09
N LEU A 400 33.38 17.56 -47.43
CA LEU A 400 32.22 17.46 -46.54
C LEU A 400 32.39 16.22 -45.66
N ILE A 401 32.57 16.45 -44.37
CA ILE A 401 32.65 15.37 -43.39
C ILE A 401 31.22 14.97 -43.03
N LYS A 402 30.80 13.79 -43.48
CA LYS A 402 29.53 13.19 -43.06
C LYS A 402 29.69 12.50 -41.72
N ASN A 403 29.16 13.09 -40.66
CA ASN A 403 29.18 12.50 -39.32
C ASN A 403 28.14 11.39 -39.12
N GLN A 404 27.61 10.82 -40.23
CA GLN A 404 26.48 9.86 -40.22
C GLN A 404 26.83 8.58 -39.47
N ASP A 405 28.04 8.06 -39.63
CA ASP A 405 28.49 6.84 -38.91
C ASP A 405 28.62 7.08 -37.40
N MET A 406 29.06 8.26 -36.99
CA MET A 406 29.12 8.66 -35.58
C MET A 406 27.73 8.85 -35.01
N GLY A 407 26.78 9.36 -35.78
CA GLY A 407 25.38 9.47 -35.40
C GLY A 407 24.72 8.08 -35.20
N GLN A 408 24.96 7.16 -36.11
CA GLN A 408 24.48 5.77 -35.99
C GLN A 408 25.08 5.07 -34.76
N SER A 409 26.37 5.25 -34.49
CA SER A 409 27.02 4.71 -33.30
C SER A 409 26.39 5.26 -32.01
N GLN A 410 26.07 6.55 -31.96
CA GLN A 410 25.37 7.13 -30.81
C GLN A 410 23.94 6.58 -30.63
N MET A 411 23.23 6.32 -31.73
CA MET A 411 21.90 5.71 -31.68
C MET A 411 21.96 4.24 -31.22
N ALA A 412 22.98 3.46 -31.64
CA ALA A 412 23.18 2.11 -31.14
C ALA A 412 23.45 2.08 -29.63
N MET A 413 24.34 2.95 -29.15
CA MET A 413 24.63 3.08 -27.72
C MET A 413 23.43 3.64 -26.93
N HIS A 414 22.59 4.48 -27.53
CA HIS A 414 21.34 4.93 -26.92
C HIS A 414 20.36 3.76 -26.73
N ALA A 415 20.23 2.85 -27.72
CA ALA A 415 19.41 1.67 -27.61
C ALA A 415 19.93 0.73 -26.49
N GLU A 416 21.24 0.54 -26.40
CA GLU A 416 21.88 -0.20 -25.31
C GLU A 416 21.60 0.42 -23.94
N SER A 417 21.70 1.74 -23.81
CA SER A 417 21.41 2.45 -22.57
C SER A 417 19.94 2.28 -22.12
N LYS A 418 19.01 2.20 -23.10
CA LYS A 418 17.60 1.88 -22.80
C LYS A 418 17.42 0.44 -22.32
N GLN A 419 18.12 -0.51 -22.91
CA GLN A 419 18.10 -1.89 -22.42
C GLN A 419 18.64 -1.97 -20.99
N ALA A 420 19.77 -1.28 -20.70
CA ALA A 420 20.32 -1.19 -19.35
C ALA A 420 19.33 -0.54 -18.38
N PHE A 421 18.63 0.50 -18.81
CA PHE A 421 17.57 1.11 -18.01
C PHE A 421 16.46 0.11 -17.66
N ASN A 422 15.96 -0.66 -18.64
CA ASN A 422 14.94 -1.67 -18.41
C ASN A 422 15.44 -2.78 -17.46
N MET A 423 16.66 -3.23 -17.63
CA MET A 423 17.26 -4.24 -16.74
C MET A 423 17.40 -3.74 -15.30
N VAL A 424 17.89 -2.52 -15.09
CA VAL A 424 18.06 -1.93 -13.74
C VAL A 424 16.73 -1.60 -13.12
N SER A 425 15.75 -1.15 -13.92
CA SER A 425 14.39 -0.88 -13.42
C SER A 425 13.60 -2.14 -13.07
N GLY A 426 14.09 -3.33 -13.45
CA GLY A 426 13.36 -4.57 -13.29
C GLY A 426 12.12 -4.66 -14.17
N ASP A 427 12.09 -3.91 -15.27
CA ASP A 427 10.95 -3.88 -16.19
C ASP A 427 11.12 -4.91 -17.30
N ASP A 428 10.14 -5.78 -17.41
CA ASP A 428 10.03 -6.69 -18.55
C ASP A 428 9.32 -5.94 -19.72
N PRO A 429 9.73 -6.19 -20.98
CA PRO A 429 9.05 -5.67 -22.17
C PRO A 429 7.54 -5.93 -22.18
N THR A 430 7.10 -7.04 -21.60
CA THR A 430 5.68 -7.41 -21.47
C THR A 430 4.88 -6.39 -20.63
N ASN A 431 5.48 -5.87 -19.56
CA ASN A 431 4.88 -4.86 -18.70
C ASN A 431 4.82 -3.45 -19.34
N GLN A 432 5.57 -3.24 -20.41
CA GLN A 432 5.54 -2.02 -21.21
C GLN A 432 4.46 -2.04 -22.31
N GLY A 433 3.58 -3.05 -22.32
CA GLY A 433 2.56 -3.23 -23.34
C GLY A 433 3.11 -3.80 -24.68
N GLN A 434 4.37 -4.22 -24.70
CA GLN A 434 4.92 -4.94 -25.84
C GLN A 434 4.41 -6.39 -25.84
N ALA A 435 4.20 -6.95 -27.03
CA ALA A 435 3.73 -8.33 -27.14
C ALA A 435 4.71 -9.29 -26.49
N SER A 436 4.26 -10.03 -25.47
CA SER A 436 5.04 -11.11 -24.88
C SER A 436 5.41 -12.15 -25.92
N GLN A 437 6.65 -12.61 -25.92
CA GLN A 437 7.09 -13.73 -26.75
C GLN A 437 6.43 -15.06 -26.31
N MET A 438 5.88 -15.10 -25.11
CA MET A 438 5.16 -16.26 -24.57
C MET A 438 3.75 -16.36 -25.15
N ARG A 439 3.45 -17.45 -25.83
CA ARG A 439 2.14 -17.71 -26.46
C ARG A 439 1.05 -18.17 -25.48
N SER A 440 1.41 -18.60 -24.26
CA SER A 440 0.46 -19.13 -23.27
C SER A 440 0.18 -18.12 -22.14
N GLY A 441 -1.05 -18.09 -21.64
CA GLY A 441 -1.44 -17.27 -20.50
C GLY A 441 -0.61 -17.54 -19.23
N VAL A 442 -0.29 -18.82 -18.99
CA VAL A 442 0.57 -19.27 -17.87
C VAL A 442 2.00 -18.71 -18.00
N GLY A 443 2.53 -18.63 -19.22
CA GLY A 443 3.84 -18.01 -19.46
C GLY A 443 3.87 -16.54 -19.12
N LYS A 444 2.84 -15.79 -19.53
CA LYS A 444 2.69 -14.37 -19.21
C LYS A 444 2.54 -14.11 -17.70
N ALA A 445 1.76 -14.94 -17.00
CA ALA A 445 1.61 -14.86 -15.55
C ALA A 445 2.95 -15.10 -14.82
N ARG A 446 3.79 -16.03 -15.30
CA ARG A 446 5.12 -16.27 -14.73
C ARG A 446 6.10 -15.11 -14.96
N GLU A 447 6.06 -14.46 -16.12
CA GLU A 447 6.84 -13.26 -16.39
C GLU A 447 6.43 -12.11 -15.46
N GLN A 448 5.12 -11.89 -15.27
CA GLN A 448 4.61 -10.90 -14.32
C GLN A 448 5.05 -11.21 -12.88
N MET A 449 4.92 -12.46 -12.43
CA MET A 449 5.39 -12.87 -11.11
C MET A 449 6.90 -12.61 -10.91
N ALA A 450 7.73 -12.84 -11.93
CA ALA A 450 9.18 -12.58 -11.84
C ALA A 450 9.47 -11.07 -11.63
N THR A 451 8.74 -10.21 -12.32
CA THR A 451 8.86 -8.75 -12.16
C THR A 451 8.35 -8.29 -10.78
N ASP A 452 7.25 -8.88 -10.30
CA ASP A 452 6.69 -8.55 -8.99
C ASP A 452 7.64 -8.93 -7.85
N LEU A 453 8.42 -10.01 -8.00
CA LEU A 453 9.45 -10.41 -7.02
C LEU A 453 10.53 -9.34 -6.83
N VAL A 454 10.93 -8.63 -7.87
CA VAL A 454 11.92 -7.53 -7.78
C VAL A 454 11.38 -6.37 -6.96
N ASN A 455 10.09 -6.07 -7.08
CA ASN A 455 9.42 -4.96 -6.39
C ASN A 455 8.91 -5.36 -4.99
N MET A 456 8.93 -6.65 -4.64
CA MET A 456 8.38 -7.16 -3.36
C MET A 456 8.94 -6.48 -2.09
N PRO A 457 10.24 -6.11 -2.01
CA PRO A 457 10.75 -5.37 -0.86
C PRO A 457 10.05 -4.01 -0.63
N LEU A 458 9.73 -3.28 -1.72
CA LEU A 458 9.02 -2.00 -1.66
C LEU A 458 7.62 -2.18 -1.06
N PHE A 459 6.86 -3.16 -1.55
CA PHE A 459 5.52 -3.49 -1.04
C PHE A 459 5.56 -4.04 0.39
N SER A 460 6.61 -4.80 0.75
CA SER A 460 6.81 -5.23 2.13
C SER A 460 7.00 -4.06 3.09
N ASN A 461 7.68 -3.00 2.67
CA ASN A 461 7.85 -1.78 3.45
C ASN A 461 6.53 -0.98 3.57
N ILE A 462 5.68 -0.99 2.53
CA ILE A 462 4.31 -0.42 2.61
C ILE A 462 3.49 -1.14 3.69
N ARG A 463 3.52 -2.48 3.74
CA ARG A 463 2.87 -3.27 4.81
C ARG A 463 3.37 -2.89 6.21
N ARG A 464 4.68 -2.64 6.34
CA ARG A 464 5.26 -2.16 7.59
C ARG A 464 4.70 -0.80 7.99
N THR A 465 4.62 0.15 7.06
CA THR A 465 4.03 1.47 7.26
C THR A 465 2.56 1.39 7.67
N ARG A 466 1.76 0.57 6.98
CA ARG A 466 0.36 0.31 7.35
C ARG A 466 0.22 -0.24 8.76
N ARG A 467 1.13 -1.11 9.19
CA ARG A 467 1.14 -1.60 10.59
C ARG A 467 1.39 -0.49 11.59
N ILE A 468 2.30 0.45 11.29
CA ILE A 468 2.57 1.62 12.14
C ILE A 468 1.33 2.53 12.16
N LYS A 469 0.70 2.77 10.99
CA LYS A 469 -0.56 3.51 10.86
C LYS A 469 -1.65 2.94 11.76
N LEU A 470 -1.91 1.63 11.69
CA LEU A 470 -2.94 0.99 12.49
C LEU A 470 -2.67 1.09 13.99
N LYS A 471 -1.41 0.95 14.42
CA LYS A 471 -1.04 1.16 15.82
C LYS A 471 -1.30 2.59 16.27
N LYS A 472 -0.93 3.58 15.45
CA LYS A 472 -1.17 5.00 15.74
C LYS A 472 -2.66 5.32 15.80
N LEU A 473 -3.43 4.91 14.81
CA LEU A 473 -4.87 5.12 14.78
C LEU A 473 -5.56 4.47 15.98
N TRP A 474 -5.15 3.25 16.37
CA TRP A 474 -5.66 2.58 17.55
C TRP A 474 -5.36 3.37 18.83
N GLY A 475 -4.14 3.90 18.99
CA GLY A 475 -3.76 4.75 20.12
C GLY A 475 -4.66 5.99 20.22
N LEU A 476 -4.91 6.66 19.10
CA LEU A 476 -5.80 7.81 19.02
C LEU A 476 -7.26 7.45 19.33
N VAL A 477 -7.78 6.35 18.80
CA VAL A 477 -9.12 5.83 19.11
C VAL A 477 -9.26 5.58 20.61
N CYS A 478 -8.28 4.89 21.20
CA CYS A 478 -8.30 4.61 22.63
C CYS A 478 -8.30 5.87 23.50
N GLN A 479 -7.65 6.93 23.05
CA GLN A 479 -7.56 8.19 23.80
C GLN A 479 -8.80 9.07 23.64
N HIS A 480 -9.28 9.24 22.42
CA HIS A 480 -10.27 10.29 22.10
C HIS A 480 -11.71 9.79 22.00
N PHE A 481 -11.93 8.52 21.65
CA PHE A 481 -13.27 7.99 21.53
C PHE A 481 -13.76 7.43 22.86
N THR A 482 -14.47 8.26 23.62
CA THR A 482 -14.96 7.95 24.98
C THR A 482 -16.46 7.71 25.07
N SER A 483 -17.21 7.95 24.00
CA SER A 483 -18.66 7.77 23.89
C SER A 483 -19.00 6.62 22.96
N ASP A 484 -20.27 6.21 22.95
CA ASP A 484 -20.78 5.25 22.00
C ASP A 484 -20.61 5.77 20.57
N LEU A 485 -20.04 4.96 19.70
CA LEU A 485 -19.81 5.26 18.30
C LEU A 485 -20.83 4.52 17.45
N ILE A 486 -21.53 5.28 16.62
CA ILE A 486 -22.38 4.74 15.56
C ILE A 486 -21.86 5.27 14.25
N PHE A 487 -21.38 4.40 13.37
CA PHE A 487 -20.84 4.78 12.09
C PHE A 487 -21.36 3.90 10.97
N GLN A 488 -21.38 4.45 9.77
CA GLN A 488 -21.79 3.74 8.58
C GLN A 488 -20.58 3.44 7.72
N ILE A 489 -20.47 2.19 7.27
CA ILE A 489 -19.44 1.76 6.33
C ILE A 489 -20.14 1.49 5.01
N THR A 490 -19.57 2.00 3.95
CA THR A 490 -20.09 1.85 2.60
C THR A 490 -19.11 1.02 1.77
N ASP A 491 -19.28 -0.30 1.78
CA ASP A 491 -18.54 -1.19 0.86
C ASP A 491 -19.14 -1.16 -0.57
N ASP A 492 -20.43 -0.82 -0.66
CA ASP A 492 -21.17 -0.62 -1.92
C ASP A 492 -22.06 0.62 -1.72
N PRO A 493 -22.11 1.59 -2.67
CA PRO A 493 -22.95 2.79 -2.57
C PRO A 493 -24.44 2.53 -2.25
N ASN A 494 -24.91 1.30 -2.50
CA ASN A 494 -26.30 0.88 -2.27
C ASN A 494 -26.50 0.03 -0.99
N ALA A 495 -25.47 -0.26 -0.23
CA ALA A 495 -25.52 -1.15 0.94
C ALA A 495 -24.70 -0.61 2.11
N ALA A 496 -25.05 0.60 2.59
CA ALA A 496 -24.45 1.13 3.80
C ALA A 496 -24.79 0.24 5.01
N ARG A 497 -23.78 -0.27 5.68
CA ARG A 497 -23.92 -1.05 6.92
C ARG A 497 -23.66 -0.14 8.10
N THR A 498 -24.64 -0.04 9.00
CA THR A 498 -24.48 0.69 10.26
C THR A 498 -23.86 -0.23 11.31
N VAL A 499 -22.74 0.21 11.87
CA VAL A 499 -22.03 -0.48 12.94
C VAL A 499 -22.13 0.36 14.21
N SER A 500 -22.51 -0.27 15.31
CA SER A 500 -22.55 0.36 16.64
C SER A 500 -21.43 -0.23 17.49
N LEU A 501 -20.59 0.64 18.04
CA LEU A 501 -19.50 0.27 18.93
C LEU A 501 -19.78 0.88 20.32
N PRO A 502 -20.32 0.12 21.27
CA PRO A 502 -20.63 0.59 22.60
C PRO A 502 -19.37 0.97 23.37
N LYS A 503 -19.45 1.96 24.23
CA LYS A 503 -18.38 2.43 25.11
C LYS A 503 -17.76 1.31 25.95
N GLU A 504 -18.58 0.40 26.45
CA GLU A 504 -18.12 -0.75 27.25
C GLU A 504 -17.22 -1.69 26.45
N HIS A 505 -17.57 -1.90 25.18
CA HIS A 505 -16.78 -2.71 24.27
C HIS A 505 -15.44 -2.06 23.94
N LEU A 506 -15.41 -0.75 23.68
CA LEU A 506 -14.18 0.02 23.53
C LEU A 506 -13.28 -0.08 24.76
N LYS A 507 -13.86 -0.02 25.96
CA LYS A 507 -13.13 -0.15 27.21
C LYS A 507 -12.48 -1.53 27.36
N ALA A 508 -13.22 -2.58 27.04
CA ALA A 508 -12.70 -3.96 27.06
C ALA A 508 -11.58 -4.16 26.02
N LEU A 509 -11.74 -3.61 24.82
CA LEU A 509 -10.70 -3.67 23.77
C LEU A 509 -9.43 -2.90 24.12
N ARG A 510 -9.52 -1.80 24.90
CA ARG A 510 -8.35 -1.05 25.38
C ARG A 510 -7.48 -1.87 26.33
N GLU A 511 -8.08 -2.72 27.14
CA GLU A 511 -7.37 -3.59 28.09
C GLU A 511 -6.66 -4.74 27.38
N LEU A 512 -7.10 -5.07 26.14
CA LEU A 512 -6.47 -6.07 25.28
C LEU A 512 -5.39 -5.41 24.43
N SER A 513 -4.15 -5.90 24.55
CA SER A 513 -3.12 -5.49 23.59
C SER A 513 -3.39 -6.14 22.24
N LEU A 514 -3.80 -5.32 21.27
CA LEU A 514 -4.13 -5.78 19.92
C LEU A 514 -2.86 -5.93 19.07
N ASN A 515 -2.83 -6.98 18.27
CA ASN A 515 -1.84 -7.19 17.24
C ASN A 515 -2.53 -7.10 15.87
N PHE A 516 -1.99 -6.25 14.99
CA PHE A 516 -2.52 -6.03 13.67
C PHE A 516 -1.76 -6.87 12.64
N VAL A 517 -2.46 -7.75 11.97
CA VAL A 517 -1.92 -8.56 10.87
C VAL A 517 -2.53 -8.02 9.58
N ILE A 518 -1.67 -7.64 8.67
CA ILE A 518 -2.06 -7.16 7.35
C ILE A 518 -1.80 -8.30 6.38
N SER A 519 -2.84 -8.79 5.74
CA SER A 519 -2.76 -9.71 4.61
C SER A 519 -3.11 -8.94 3.34
N ASP A 520 -2.17 -8.88 2.40
CA ASP A 520 -2.50 -8.39 1.08
C ASP A 520 -3.21 -9.50 0.33
N VAL A 521 -4.45 -9.26 0.01
CA VAL A 521 -5.16 -10.04 -0.99
C VAL A 521 -4.80 -9.38 -2.32
N GLU A 522 -4.02 -10.04 -3.14
CA GLU A 522 -3.85 -9.61 -4.51
C GLU A 522 -5.21 -9.71 -5.19
N ASP A 523 -5.89 -8.59 -5.33
CA ASP A 523 -7.10 -8.48 -6.12
C ASP A 523 -6.72 -8.39 -7.60
N SER A 524 -5.90 -9.34 -8.05
CA SER A 524 -5.70 -9.52 -9.47
C SER A 524 -6.96 -10.18 -10.00
N LEU A 525 -7.73 -9.43 -10.79
CA LEU A 525 -8.82 -9.98 -11.61
C LEU A 525 -8.39 -11.30 -12.29
N THR A 526 -7.12 -11.40 -12.62
CA THR A 526 -6.48 -12.57 -13.21
C THR A 526 -6.42 -13.75 -12.24
N LEU A 527 -6.01 -13.52 -10.98
CA LEU A 527 -5.88 -14.59 -9.98
C LEU A 527 -7.26 -15.12 -9.54
N GLN A 528 -8.22 -14.23 -9.36
CA GLN A 528 -9.62 -14.61 -9.09
C GLN A 528 -10.23 -15.32 -10.29
N THR A 529 -9.93 -14.88 -11.52
CA THR A 529 -10.38 -15.54 -12.74
C THR A 529 -9.73 -16.92 -12.91
N GLU A 530 -8.42 -17.05 -12.64
CA GLU A 530 -7.71 -18.33 -12.67
C GLU A 530 -8.23 -19.29 -11.58
N GLN A 531 -8.43 -18.83 -10.36
CA GLN A 531 -9.04 -19.62 -9.29
C GLN A 531 -10.46 -20.04 -9.67
N PHE A 532 -11.24 -19.14 -10.24
CA PHE A 532 -12.59 -19.44 -10.73
C PHE A 532 -12.53 -20.46 -11.87
N GLU A 533 -11.62 -20.34 -12.84
CA GLU A 533 -11.47 -21.31 -13.96
C GLU A 533 -11.03 -22.69 -13.46
N ILE A 534 -10.08 -22.75 -12.50
CA ILE A 534 -9.63 -24.03 -11.91
C ILE A 534 -10.81 -24.69 -11.18
N VAL A 535 -11.55 -23.97 -10.38
CA VAL A 535 -12.69 -24.52 -9.63
C VAL A 535 -13.87 -24.79 -10.56
N ALA A 536 -14.09 -24.00 -11.61
CA ALA A 536 -15.10 -24.23 -12.63
C ALA A 536 -14.83 -25.51 -13.46
N THR A 537 -13.56 -25.81 -13.75
CA THR A 537 -13.18 -27.06 -14.40
C THR A 537 -13.37 -28.30 -13.51
N LEU A 538 -13.26 -28.12 -12.19
CA LEU A 538 -13.50 -29.18 -11.21
C LEU A 538 -14.98 -29.34 -10.85
N LEU A 539 -15.81 -28.33 -11.12
CA LEU A 539 -17.22 -28.29 -10.74
C LEU A 539 -18.04 -29.51 -11.22
N PRO A 540 -17.91 -29.99 -12.48
CA PRO A 540 -18.68 -31.14 -12.94
C PRO A 540 -18.39 -32.43 -12.13
N GLN A 541 -17.16 -32.52 -11.57
CA GLN A 541 -16.75 -33.68 -10.76
C GLN A 541 -17.20 -33.56 -9.29
N ILE A 542 -17.44 -32.34 -8.82
CA ILE A 542 -17.75 -32.03 -7.41
C ILE A 542 -19.24 -31.75 -7.21
N LEU A 543 -19.99 -31.41 -8.27
CA LEU A 543 -21.44 -31.14 -8.23
C LEU A 543 -22.28 -32.28 -7.65
N PRO A 544 -21.94 -33.58 -7.87
CA PRO A 544 -22.63 -34.67 -7.25
C PRO A 544 -22.54 -34.72 -5.72
N LEU A 545 -21.60 -33.98 -5.11
CA LEU A 545 -21.37 -33.95 -3.67
C LEU A 545 -22.27 -32.96 -2.91
N GLY A 546 -23.16 -32.24 -3.62
CA GLY A 546 -24.13 -31.32 -3.01
C GLY A 546 -23.88 -29.84 -3.35
N PRO A 547 -24.72 -28.92 -2.80
CA PRO A 547 -24.67 -27.47 -3.13
C PRO A 547 -23.47 -26.72 -2.54
N GLY A 548 -22.71 -27.31 -1.61
CA GLY A 548 -21.55 -26.68 -0.97
C GLY A 548 -20.48 -26.20 -1.93
N PRO A 549 -20.04 -27.02 -2.89
CA PRO A 549 -19.05 -26.62 -3.89
C PRO A 549 -19.50 -25.48 -4.80
N ALA A 550 -20.79 -25.41 -5.14
CA ALA A 550 -21.32 -24.29 -5.92
C ALA A 550 -21.30 -22.97 -5.14
N LYS A 551 -21.54 -23.01 -3.84
CA LYS A 551 -21.41 -21.84 -2.94
C LYS A 551 -19.96 -21.37 -2.86
N PHE A 552 -19.02 -22.29 -2.70
CA PHE A 552 -17.59 -21.97 -2.66
C PHE A 552 -17.11 -21.35 -3.98
N LEU A 553 -17.57 -21.83 -5.14
CA LEU A 553 -17.32 -21.20 -6.43
C LEU A 553 -17.88 -19.78 -6.53
N LEU A 554 -19.09 -19.59 -5.99
CA LEU A 554 -19.71 -18.29 -5.98
C LEU A 554 -18.94 -17.32 -5.08
N GLU A 555 -18.36 -17.80 -3.99
CA GLU A 555 -17.49 -17.01 -3.11
C GLU A 555 -16.19 -16.59 -3.80
N LEU A 556 -15.60 -17.45 -4.60
CA LEU A 556 -14.40 -17.15 -5.40
C LEU A 556 -14.69 -16.30 -6.64
N SER A 557 -15.95 -16.21 -7.08
CA SER A 557 -16.31 -15.44 -8.28
C SER A 557 -16.26 -13.94 -8.02
N ASN A 558 -15.83 -13.18 -9.04
CA ASN A 558 -15.77 -11.71 -9.00
C ASN A 558 -17.14 -11.06 -9.35
N ILE A 559 -18.24 -11.68 -8.92
CA ILE A 559 -19.58 -11.17 -9.12
C ILE A 559 -19.89 -10.12 -8.04
N LYS A 560 -20.60 -9.05 -8.40
CA LYS A 560 -20.98 -7.99 -7.45
C LYS A 560 -21.70 -8.57 -6.22
N PRO A 561 -21.40 -8.09 -4.99
CA PRO A 561 -21.91 -8.67 -3.74
C PRO A 561 -23.42 -8.86 -3.70
N LYS A 562 -24.18 -7.94 -4.29
CA LYS A 562 -25.65 -7.99 -4.36
C LYS A 562 -26.18 -9.13 -5.24
N GLN A 563 -25.52 -9.37 -6.37
CA GLN A 563 -25.85 -10.50 -7.26
C GLN A 563 -25.40 -11.82 -6.66
N LYS A 564 -24.25 -11.82 -5.96
CA LYS A 564 -23.72 -12.96 -5.23
C LYS A 564 -24.66 -13.41 -4.10
N ALA A 565 -25.16 -12.46 -3.29
CA ALA A 565 -26.16 -12.75 -2.25
C ALA A 565 -27.47 -13.31 -2.82
N GLY A 566 -27.94 -12.81 -3.96
CA GLY A 566 -29.10 -13.32 -4.68
C GLY A 566 -28.92 -14.77 -5.16
N LEU A 567 -27.75 -15.06 -5.75
CA LEU A 567 -27.41 -16.40 -6.21
C LEU A 567 -27.19 -17.39 -5.04
N MET A 568 -26.58 -16.94 -3.94
CA MET A 568 -26.46 -17.74 -2.71
C MET A 568 -27.83 -18.13 -2.16
N LYS A 569 -28.75 -17.17 -2.09
CA LYS A 569 -30.11 -17.42 -1.64
C LYS A 569 -30.85 -18.39 -2.55
N MET A 570 -30.70 -18.28 -3.88
CA MET A 570 -31.28 -19.26 -4.83
C MET A 570 -30.68 -20.67 -4.62
N LEU A 571 -29.39 -20.79 -4.34
CA LEU A 571 -28.77 -22.08 -4.04
C LEU A 571 -29.25 -22.66 -2.71
N ASP A 572 -29.53 -21.83 -1.70
CA ASP A 572 -30.13 -22.27 -0.45
C ASP A 572 -31.59 -22.73 -0.64
N ASP A 573 -32.37 -22.00 -1.41
CA ASP A 573 -33.75 -22.36 -1.76
C ASP A 573 -33.79 -23.66 -2.58
N MET A 574 -32.83 -23.87 -3.50
CA MET A 574 -32.70 -25.15 -4.23
C MET A 574 -32.27 -26.31 -3.33
N ALA A 575 -31.43 -26.05 -2.33
CA ALA A 575 -31.00 -27.08 -1.36
C ALA A 575 -32.11 -27.54 -0.41
N GLN A 576 -33.10 -26.67 -0.17
CA GLN A 576 -34.25 -26.96 0.66
C GLN A 576 -35.40 -27.65 -0.12
N GLN A 577 -35.37 -27.66 -1.45
CA GLN A 577 -36.33 -28.39 -2.26
C GLN A 577 -35.99 -29.87 -2.22
N PRO A 578 -36.97 -30.74 -1.92
CA PRO A 578 -36.74 -32.18 -2.01
C PRO A 578 -36.35 -32.55 -3.44
N PRO A 579 -35.40 -33.50 -3.62
CA PRO A 579 -34.93 -33.89 -4.94
C PRO A 579 -36.11 -34.28 -5.81
N PRO A 580 -36.19 -33.78 -7.07
CA PRO A 580 -37.28 -34.15 -7.95
C PRO A 580 -37.29 -35.67 -8.12
N GLU A 581 -38.47 -36.30 -7.85
CA GLU A 581 -38.63 -37.73 -8.07
C GLU A 581 -38.18 -38.08 -9.50
N PRO A 582 -37.36 -39.10 -9.67
CA PRO A 582 -36.89 -39.48 -10.98
C PRO A 582 -38.10 -39.84 -11.85
N LYS A 583 -38.40 -39.06 -12.85
CA LYS A 583 -39.38 -39.36 -13.87
C LYS A 583 -38.85 -40.51 -14.72
N ILE A 584 -39.14 -41.75 -14.25
CA ILE A 584 -38.92 -42.95 -15.05
C ILE A 584 -40.05 -42.99 -16.07
N SER A 585 -39.81 -42.63 -17.28
CA SER A 585 -40.72 -42.84 -18.42
C SER A 585 -40.54 -44.28 -18.91
N LEU A 586 -41.26 -45.23 -18.29
CA LEU A 586 -41.43 -46.56 -18.83
C LEU A 586 -42.50 -46.48 -19.92
N THR A 587 -42.11 -46.62 -21.17
CA THR A 587 -43.02 -46.89 -22.27
C THR A 587 -43.37 -48.39 -22.22
N LEU A 588 -44.38 -48.73 -21.44
CA LEU A 588 -44.96 -50.05 -21.43
C LEU A 588 -46.04 -50.12 -22.52
N ASN A 589 -45.84 -51.05 -23.51
CA ASN A 589 -46.86 -51.32 -24.49
C ASN A 589 -48.03 -52.01 -23.79
N TRP A 590 -49.22 -51.49 -24.00
CA TRP A 590 -50.48 -52.04 -23.40
C TRP A 590 -50.73 -53.55 -23.68
N SER A 591 -50.21 -54.03 -24.84
CA SER A 591 -50.26 -55.44 -25.24
C SER A 591 -49.43 -56.37 -24.39
N ASP A 592 -48.35 -55.87 -23.75
CA ASP A 592 -47.37 -56.71 -23.05
C ASP A 592 -47.67 -56.82 -21.53
N MET A 593 -48.65 -56.06 -21.06
CA MET A 593 -49.10 -56.08 -19.64
C MET A 593 -50.09 -57.22 -19.37
N GLN A 594 -49.93 -57.87 -18.20
CA GLN A 594 -50.89 -58.87 -17.71
C GLN A 594 -52.19 -58.16 -17.36
N PRO A 595 -53.34 -58.88 -17.40
CA PRO A 595 -54.63 -58.29 -17.12
C PRO A 595 -54.77 -57.59 -15.76
N GLU A 596 -54.09 -58.13 -14.73
CA GLU A 596 -54.06 -57.56 -13.40
C GLU A 596 -53.28 -56.22 -13.40
N GLU A 597 -52.19 -56.15 -14.11
CA GLU A 597 -51.38 -54.93 -14.24
C GLU A 597 -52.07 -53.82 -15.03
N ARG A 598 -52.86 -54.24 -16.06
CA ARG A 598 -53.73 -53.32 -16.82
C ARG A 598 -54.84 -52.76 -15.91
N ALA A 599 -55.40 -53.60 -15.02
CA ALA A 599 -56.42 -53.16 -14.06
C ALA A 599 -55.84 -52.14 -13.05
N ILE A 600 -54.65 -52.39 -12.51
CA ILE A 600 -54.00 -51.49 -11.58
C ILE A 600 -53.61 -50.13 -12.30
N PHE A 601 -53.16 -50.23 -13.51
CA PHE A 601 -52.83 -49.03 -14.32
C PHE A 601 -54.12 -48.25 -14.65
N ALA A 602 -55.19 -48.90 -15.04
CA ALA A 602 -56.50 -48.29 -15.30
C ALA A 602 -57.05 -47.60 -14.05
N ALA A 603 -56.92 -48.20 -12.87
CA ALA A 603 -57.43 -47.67 -11.61
C ALA A 603 -56.58 -46.46 -11.13
N LYS A 604 -55.19 -46.55 -11.18
CA LYS A 604 -54.30 -45.57 -10.59
C LYS A 604 -53.90 -44.44 -11.54
N LYS A 605 -53.67 -44.68 -12.82
CA LYS A 605 -53.22 -43.72 -13.78
C LYS A 605 -54.28 -43.14 -14.66
N LEU A 606 -55.26 -43.94 -15.10
CA LEU A 606 -56.32 -43.45 -15.95
C LEU A 606 -57.55 -43.00 -15.17
N ASN A 607 -57.55 -43.24 -13.86
CA ASN A 607 -58.65 -42.91 -12.95
C ASN A 607 -60.02 -43.48 -13.40
N MET A 608 -60.02 -44.70 -13.98
CA MET A 608 -61.16 -45.39 -14.52
C MET A 608 -61.42 -46.70 -13.72
N PRO A 609 -62.11 -46.62 -12.55
CA PRO A 609 -62.29 -47.77 -11.68
C PRO A 609 -63.19 -48.83 -12.31
N GLU A 610 -64.13 -48.43 -13.18
CA GLU A 610 -65.00 -49.35 -13.90
C GLU A 610 -64.30 -50.27 -14.89
N LEU A 611 -63.27 -49.67 -15.60
CA LEU A 611 -62.42 -50.42 -16.52
C LEU A 611 -61.46 -51.34 -15.76
N ALA A 612 -61.01 -50.95 -14.58
CA ALA A 612 -60.22 -51.81 -13.70
C ALA A 612 -61.01 -53.03 -13.18
N ALA A 613 -62.29 -52.86 -12.77
CA ALA A 613 -63.16 -53.91 -12.36
C ALA A 613 -63.44 -54.94 -13.50
N PHE A 614 -63.73 -54.45 -14.70
CA PHE A 614 -63.89 -55.24 -15.91
C PHE A 614 -62.68 -56.08 -16.31
N LEU A 615 -61.47 -55.51 -16.17
CA LEU A 615 -60.19 -56.18 -16.47
C LEU A 615 -59.83 -57.24 -15.42
N LEU A 616 -60.31 -57.11 -14.18
CA LEU A 616 -60.16 -58.10 -13.10
C LEU A 616 -61.15 -59.27 -13.21
N GLU A 617 -62.34 -59.06 -13.79
CA GLU A 617 -63.31 -60.11 -14.04
C GLU A 617 -62.92 -61.08 -15.17
N GLN A 618 -62.06 -60.67 -16.09
CA GLN A 618 -61.57 -61.52 -17.17
C GLN A 618 -60.35 -62.40 -16.79
N GLY A 619 -59.82 -62.34 -15.59
CA GLY A 619 -58.65 -63.10 -15.09
C GLY A 619 -59.11 -64.38 -14.38
N GLU A 620 -58.58 -65.49 -14.83
CA GLU A 620 -58.87 -66.88 -14.38
C GLU A 620 -58.45 -67.22 -12.92
N PRO A 621 -58.88 -68.39 -12.38
CA PRO A 621 -59.12 -68.59 -10.96
C PRO A 621 -57.91 -68.96 -10.10
N SER A 622 -57.94 -68.47 -8.94
CA SER A 622 -57.45 -68.71 -7.56
C SER A 622 -56.27 -69.67 -7.25
N GLY A 623 -55.77 -70.48 -8.15
CA GLY A 623 -54.69 -71.43 -7.82
C GLY A 623 -53.25 -70.87 -8.04
N LYS A 624 -53.09 -69.87 -8.86
CA LYS A 624 -51.75 -69.22 -9.19
C LYS A 624 -51.37 -68.09 -8.27
N ARG A 625 -52.28 -67.51 -7.47
CA ARG A 625 -52.03 -66.42 -6.56
C ARG A 625 -50.96 -66.72 -5.48
N ALA A 626 -51.02 -67.94 -4.92
CA ALA A 626 -50.06 -68.32 -3.87
C ALA A 626 -48.63 -68.52 -4.39
N GLN A 627 -48.47 -69.00 -5.64
CA GLN A 627 -47.16 -69.19 -6.26
C GLN A 627 -46.58 -67.87 -6.72
N MET A 628 -47.40 -66.92 -7.16
CA MET A 628 -46.96 -65.62 -7.59
C MET A 628 -46.57 -64.73 -6.42
N ALA A 629 -47.24 -64.78 -5.29
CA ALA A 629 -46.86 -64.07 -4.06
C ALA A 629 -45.49 -64.55 -3.53
N GLN A 630 -45.25 -65.88 -3.56
CA GLN A 630 -43.94 -66.44 -3.18
C GLN A 630 -42.82 -66.07 -4.19
N ALA A 631 -43.12 -65.94 -5.50
CA ALA A 631 -42.20 -65.53 -6.49
C ALA A 631 -41.84 -64.02 -6.36
N MET A 632 -42.84 -63.19 -6.08
CA MET A 632 -42.57 -61.72 -5.82
C MET A 632 -41.76 -61.47 -4.53
N GLU A 633 -42.05 -62.29 -3.48
CA GLU A 633 -41.25 -62.17 -2.26
C GLU A 633 -39.79 -62.60 -2.41
N LYS A 634 -39.57 -63.65 -3.24
CA LYS A 634 -38.21 -64.04 -3.65
C LYS A 634 -37.50 -62.97 -4.56
N GLN A 635 -38.28 -62.36 -5.45
CA GLN A 635 -37.70 -61.32 -6.34
C GLN A 635 -37.37 -60.06 -5.56
N ALA A 636 -38.21 -59.62 -4.61
CA ALA A 636 -37.95 -58.50 -3.72
C ALA A 636 -36.77 -58.76 -2.75
N SER A 637 -36.54 -60.03 -2.37
CA SER A 637 -35.40 -60.41 -1.55
C SER A 637 -34.08 -60.40 -2.36
N VAL A 638 -34.12 -60.74 -3.66
CA VAL A 638 -32.99 -60.68 -4.58
C VAL A 638 -32.61 -59.21 -4.94
N GLU A 639 -33.63 -58.39 -5.14
CA GLU A 639 -33.41 -56.92 -5.36
C GLU A 639 -32.80 -56.26 -4.13
N ARG A 640 -33.26 -56.52 -2.92
CA ARG A 640 -32.63 -56.04 -1.68
C ARG A 640 -31.20 -56.57 -1.48
N MET A 641 -30.87 -57.75 -1.98
CA MET A 641 -29.49 -58.28 -1.96
C MET A 641 -28.60 -57.63 -3.03
N ASN A 642 -29.17 -57.29 -4.19
CA ASN A 642 -28.41 -56.56 -5.23
C ASN A 642 -28.16 -55.11 -4.85
N ASP A 643 -29.13 -54.43 -4.25
CA ASP A 643 -28.91 -53.06 -3.71
C ASP A 643 -27.82 -53.05 -2.64
N LYS A 644 -27.82 -54.00 -1.71
CA LYS A 644 -26.73 -54.14 -0.73
C LYS A 644 -25.39 -54.49 -1.35
N ARG A 645 -25.33 -55.24 -2.44
CA ARG A 645 -24.12 -55.51 -3.17
C ARG A 645 -23.57 -54.24 -3.89
N GLN A 646 -24.45 -53.49 -4.51
CA GLN A 646 -24.05 -52.21 -5.12
C GLN A 646 -23.55 -51.19 -4.07
N GLU A 647 -24.19 -51.16 -2.90
CA GLU A 647 -23.78 -50.29 -1.79
C GLU A 647 -22.37 -50.71 -1.25
N VAL A 648 -22.10 -52.01 -1.14
CA VAL A 648 -20.77 -52.53 -0.75
C VAL A 648 -19.73 -52.32 -1.83
N GLU A 649 -20.08 -52.44 -3.11
CA GLU A 649 -19.15 -52.12 -4.22
C GLU A 649 -18.82 -50.65 -4.30
N LEU A 650 -19.78 -49.73 -4.04
CA LEU A 650 -19.53 -48.30 -3.95
C LEU A 650 -18.63 -47.93 -2.79
N ILE A 651 -18.79 -48.57 -1.63
CA ILE A 651 -17.94 -48.36 -0.45
C ILE A 651 -16.52 -48.90 -0.69
N THR A 652 -16.39 -50.06 -1.33
CA THR A 652 -15.05 -50.63 -1.67
C THR A 652 -14.35 -49.82 -2.75
N HIS A 653 -15.07 -49.31 -3.74
CA HIS A 653 -14.47 -48.42 -4.77
C HIS A 653 -14.06 -47.07 -4.18
N GLY A 654 -14.85 -46.50 -3.26
CA GLY A 654 -14.49 -45.30 -2.52
C GLY A 654 -13.27 -45.49 -1.61
N SER A 655 -13.07 -46.66 -1.01
CA SER A 655 -11.91 -46.97 -0.20
C SER A 655 -10.65 -47.22 -1.03
N GLN A 656 -10.76 -47.81 -2.22
CA GLN A 656 -9.66 -47.99 -3.17
C GLN A 656 -9.20 -46.62 -3.73
N LEU A 657 -10.10 -45.72 -4.08
CA LEU A 657 -9.75 -44.36 -4.54
C LEU A 657 -9.04 -43.55 -3.44
N LYS A 658 -9.44 -43.71 -2.16
CA LYS A 658 -8.70 -43.10 -1.05
C LYS A 658 -7.30 -43.69 -0.87
N ALA A 659 -7.13 -44.98 -1.02
CA ALA A 659 -5.83 -45.64 -0.93
C ALA A 659 -4.89 -45.22 -2.06
N ASP A 660 -5.38 -45.12 -3.29
CA ASP A 660 -4.63 -44.61 -4.44
C ASP A 660 -4.24 -43.13 -4.30
N LEU A 661 -5.10 -42.29 -3.73
CA LEU A 661 -4.79 -40.89 -3.48
C LEU A 661 -3.68 -40.74 -2.41
N ILE A 662 -3.77 -41.53 -1.35
CA ILE A 662 -2.75 -41.57 -0.28
C ILE A 662 -1.42 -42.07 -0.85
N SER A 663 -1.42 -43.09 -1.68
CA SER A 663 -0.22 -43.59 -2.35
C SER A 663 0.44 -42.50 -3.21
N LYS A 664 -0.32 -41.81 -4.06
CA LYS A 664 0.18 -40.70 -4.89
C LYS A 664 0.75 -39.53 -4.09
N VAL A 665 0.15 -39.22 -2.94
CA VAL A 665 0.66 -38.18 -2.05
C VAL A 665 1.95 -38.59 -1.37
N LEU A 666 2.09 -39.86 -1.00
CA LEU A 666 3.30 -40.41 -0.42
C LEU A 666 4.45 -40.49 -1.46
N ASP A 667 4.15 -40.87 -2.70
CA ASP A 667 5.12 -40.88 -3.81
C ASP A 667 5.62 -39.46 -4.11
N HIS A 668 4.73 -38.49 -4.14
CA HIS A 668 5.10 -37.07 -4.34
C HIS A 668 5.97 -36.53 -3.21
N LYS A 669 5.71 -36.92 -1.96
CA LYS A 669 6.52 -36.58 -0.82
C LYS A 669 7.91 -37.18 -0.88
N ALA A 670 8.01 -38.46 -1.29
CA ALA A 670 9.30 -39.14 -1.51
C ALA A 670 10.14 -38.52 -2.63
N ASP A 671 9.51 -38.06 -3.71
CA ASP A 671 10.19 -37.35 -4.79
C ASP A 671 10.67 -35.95 -4.34
N MET A 672 9.93 -35.24 -3.53
CA MET A 672 10.35 -33.97 -2.93
C MET A 672 11.55 -34.15 -1.97
N GLU A 673 11.57 -35.23 -1.20
CA GLU A 673 12.71 -35.56 -0.32
C GLU A 673 13.97 -35.95 -1.13
N LYS A 674 13.84 -36.67 -2.25
CA LYS A 674 14.94 -36.94 -3.18
C LYS A 674 15.51 -35.66 -3.78
N VAL A 675 14.66 -34.72 -4.22
CA VAL A 675 15.08 -33.44 -4.76
C VAL A 675 15.79 -32.60 -3.70
N ALA A 676 15.35 -32.65 -2.44
CA ALA A 676 15.99 -31.96 -1.33
C ALA A 676 17.38 -32.56 -1.02
N ALA A 677 17.53 -33.92 -1.03
CA ALA A 677 18.78 -34.60 -0.83
C ALA A 677 19.79 -34.33 -1.95
N ASP A 678 19.34 -34.29 -3.21
CA ASP A 678 20.19 -33.94 -4.34
C ASP A 678 20.66 -32.48 -4.30
N LYS A 679 19.81 -31.54 -3.86
CA LYS A 679 20.21 -30.16 -3.63
C LYS A 679 21.25 -30.03 -2.48
N GLN A 680 21.17 -30.87 -1.47
CA GLN A 680 22.12 -30.88 -0.36
C GLN A 680 23.47 -31.44 -0.83
N LYS A 681 23.49 -32.53 -1.58
CA LYS A 681 24.69 -33.06 -2.22
C LYS A 681 25.34 -32.12 -3.24
N ALA A 682 24.54 -31.34 -3.95
CA ALA A 682 25.06 -30.30 -4.85
C ALA A 682 25.74 -29.16 -4.09
N ARG A 683 25.19 -28.75 -2.91
CA ARG A 683 25.82 -27.77 -2.03
C ARG A 683 27.13 -28.25 -1.40
N GLU A 684 27.20 -29.50 -0.99
CA GLU A 684 28.43 -30.10 -0.46
C GLU A 684 29.55 -30.21 -1.48
N ARG A 685 29.22 -30.44 -2.77
CA ARG A 685 30.19 -30.46 -3.88
C ARG A 685 30.72 -29.06 -4.25
N THR A 686 29.98 -28.01 -3.96
CA THR A 686 30.43 -26.62 -4.19
C THR A 686 31.32 -26.11 -3.06
N THR A 687 31.14 -26.57 -1.81
CA THR A 687 32.00 -26.21 -0.67
C THR A 687 33.35 -26.96 -0.66
N THR A 688 33.50 -28.03 -1.40
CA THR A 688 34.77 -28.80 -1.52
C THR A 688 35.66 -28.30 -2.65
N LYS A 689 35.22 -27.31 -3.44
CA LYS A 689 35.98 -26.70 -4.55
C LYS A 689 36.32 -25.23 -4.38
N ALA A 690 36.07 -24.67 -3.18
CA ALA A 690 36.50 -23.29 -2.80
C ALA A 690 37.73 -23.35 -1.90
#